data_d43e9c53b5df25ebfa2ac2bc569aa704
#
_entry.id   d43e9c53b5df25ebfa2ac2bc569aa704
#
_cell.length_a   1.000
_cell.length_b   1.000
_cell.length_c   1.000
_cell.angle_alpha   90.00
_cell.angle_beta   90.00
_cell.angle_gamma   90.00
#
_symmetry.space_group_name_H-M   'P 1'
#
loop_
_entity.id
_entity.type
_entity.pdbx_description
1 polymer ?
#
loop_
_entity_poly.entity_id
_entity_poly.type
_entity_poly.pdbx_seq_one_letter_code
_entity_poly.pdbx_strand_id
1 'polypeptide(L)'
;MRFRINIILSFGFIYFACLTNKNAFSVESPNNDLAVQFHASGDDYFYNVTFNGKKVINNSKVGLLFKNSSQFPTGQSIINIEESFKKETWELPWGEKKFINNSYNEAIISFKDNMGQKTGGITFRAYDDGIAFRYTMQKTDEDLDSLILTDELTEFSLIEDGHTWWTPAYTDNRYEELYQRSKVTQMDTSHTPLTIRYTDGTHLSIHEASLTNYSSMQLYSSHQTLNCDLAPWENGDKVRLQLPFKSPWRTIIVSKDAGGLIMSDLMLNCNEPSQIENSSWIKPSKYIGIWWGMIIGKWTWDEGYRHGATNERSRNYIDFASKHGIDEILIEGWASGWESLFPKDSVTVSFTKSTPDFDIKKIQEYAKSKGVSIQSYHETMAHTKNYLAQIDSAFSMLNDLGIRNVKIGHVGSKLDRSEFHYGQFGVEYYRHVLNKALQYKLGVNFHEPIKDTGERRTFPNMLTREGARGMEYNAWSNGNPPNHTLILPFTRMLGSPMDFTPGIFDILYENLDISNGIEFPLNITVIDSGNDFQNLRYKGSESVWFDKKMEKKLNVDNNRMITHWTIEEYFQPGEWEWGITADHPKSGKNNIWLLEAIEKYKNLSFNVDKKGNANGVDTLFIPFLDLNNNDNSINGYPATSLPRVSTTLAKQLALYVTIHSPLQMASDFIENYEDHPEAFEFIKSVPVSWDTTIVLNGEIEQFLTIARKDRNSDNWYIGGITNRESRILQFNLSFLDEGSYKARIYADGDLADWRSNPLDYKIFEKVVSKSELMTMKLASGGGQAIELEKIKD
;
A
#
# COMPACT_ATOMS: atom_id res chain seq x y z
N MET A 1 -38.64 -4.67 -30.08
CA MET A 1 -38.16 -3.60 -29.24
C MET A 1 -39.21 -3.28 -28.15
N ARG A 2 -39.14 -3.89 -26.99
CA ARG A 2 -40.03 -3.62 -25.86
C ARG A 2 -39.19 -3.36 -24.64
N PHE A 3 -39.12 -2.09 -24.27
CA PHE A 3 -38.57 -1.64 -22.98
C PHE A 3 -39.48 -2.10 -21.84
N ARG A 4 -38.93 -2.89 -20.89
CA ARG A 4 -39.56 -3.11 -19.61
C ARG A 4 -38.91 -2.15 -18.60
N ILE A 5 -39.66 -1.17 -18.19
CA ILE A 5 -39.36 -0.31 -17.06
C ILE A 5 -39.78 -1.08 -15.81
N ASN A 6 -38.82 -1.50 -15.00
CA ASN A 6 -39.09 -2.01 -13.65
C ASN A 6 -39.10 -0.83 -12.68
N ILE A 7 -40.30 -0.42 -12.27
CA ILE A 7 -40.51 0.54 -11.19
C ILE A 7 -40.37 -0.25 -9.88
N ILE A 8 -39.30 0.00 -9.12
CA ILE A 8 -39.14 -0.50 -7.76
C ILE A 8 -39.84 0.50 -6.83
N LEU A 9 -40.98 0.12 -6.30
CA LEU A 9 -41.69 0.83 -5.24
C LEU A 9 -41.01 0.53 -3.91
N SER A 10 -40.26 1.49 -3.37
CA SER A 10 -39.73 1.43 -2.00
C SER A 10 -40.85 1.94 -1.05
N PHE A 11 -41.44 1.02 -0.26
CA PHE A 11 -42.29 1.40 0.88
C PHE A 11 -41.40 1.74 2.08
N GLY A 12 -41.24 3.04 2.33
CA GLY A 12 -40.66 3.54 3.56
C GLY A 12 -41.76 3.60 4.67
N PHE A 13 -41.63 2.79 5.70
CA PHE A 13 -42.39 2.97 6.94
C PHE A 13 -41.69 4.03 7.78
N ILE A 14 -42.32 5.20 7.95
CA ILE A 14 -41.89 6.23 8.90
C ILE A 14 -42.55 5.91 10.23
N TYR A 15 -41.79 5.47 11.23
CA TYR A 15 -42.22 5.39 12.63
C TYR A 15 -41.90 6.73 13.30
N PHE A 16 -42.95 7.44 13.75
CA PHE A 16 -42.79 8.56 14.66
C PHE A 16 -42.63 8.01 16.08
N ALA A 17 -41.44 8.06 16.64
CA ALA A 17 -41.20 7.76 18.04
C ALA A 17 -41.40 9.01 18.89
N CYS A 18 -42.23 8.91 19.89
CA CYS A 18 -42.53 9.96 20.87
C CYS A 18 -41.33 10.20 21.78
N LEU A 19 -40.77 11.40 21.82
CA LEU A 19 -39.63 11.79 22.66
C LEU A 19 -40.02 11.68 24.16
N THR A 20 -39.64 10.59 24.78
CA THR A 20 -39.47 10.54 26.23
C THR A 20 -38.00 10.88 26.53
N ASN A 21 -37.77 11.70 27.58
CA ASN A 21 -36.47 12.17 28.06
C ASN A 21 -35.50 10.99 28.29
N LYS A 22 -34.86 10.49 27.25
CA LYS A 22 -33.86 9.41 27.32
C LYS A 22 -32.46 10.04 27.24
N ASN A 23 -31.73 9.98 28.34
CA ASN A 23 -30.31 10.36 28.40
C ASN A 23 -29.42 9.39 27.59
N ALA A 24 -29.98 8.37 26.96
CA ALA A 24 -29.27 7.39 26.14
C ALA A 24 -30.15 6.91 24.98
N PHE A 25 -29.50 6.63 23.84
CA PHE A 25 -30.12 6.15 22.62
C PHE A 25 -29.29 4.98 22.07
N SER A 26 -29.91 3.98 21.41
CA SER A 26 -29.21 2.83 20.84
C SER A 26 -29.65 2.58 19.41
N VAL A 27 -28.66 2.27 18.54
CA VAL A 27 -28.87 1.76 17.19
C VAL A 27 -28.28 0.36 17.11
N GLU A 28 -29.08 -0.62 16.70
CA GLU A 28 -28.66 -2.01 16.56
C GLU A 28 -28.45 -2.36 15.08
N SER A 29 -27.56 -3.30 14.80
CA SER A 29 -27.38 -3.85 13.43
C SER A 29 -28.64 -4.63 13.00
N PRO A 30 -28.87 -4.85 11.70
CA PRO A 30 -30.01 -5.62 11.22
C PRO A 30 -30.12 -7.05 11.80
N ASN A 31 -29.00 -7.69 12.10
CA ASN A 31 -28.94 -9.02 12.75
C ASN A 31 -28.93 -8.97 14.27
N ASN A 32 -28.93 -7.77 14.88
CA ASN A 32 -28.86 -7.49 16.33
C ASN A 32 -27.56 -7.95 17.04
N ASP A 33 -26.51 -8.31 16.32
CA ASP A 33 -25.26 -8.72 16.94
C ASP A 33 -24.43 -7.52 17.41
N LEU A 34 -24.54 -6.37 16.71
CA LEU A 34 -23.85 -5.13 17.02
C LEU A 34 -24.83 -4.05 17.45
N ALA A 35 -24.46 -3.25 18.45
CA ALA A 35 -25.20 -2.06 18.83
C ALA A 35 -24.25 -0.92 19.21
N VAL A 36 -24.60 0.31 18.85
CA VAL A 36 -23.98 1.53 19.36
C VAL A 36 -24.96 2.25 20.28
N GLN A 37 -24.50 2.57 21.47
CA GLN A 37 -25.25 3.34 22.45
C GLN A 37 -24.64 4.72 22.58
N PHE A 38 -25.42 5.76 22.35
CA PHE A 38 -25.03 7.16 22.45
C PHE A 38 -25.69 7.80 23.66
N HIS A 39 -24.94 8.59 24.45
CA HIS A 39 -25.44 9.21 25.67
C HIS A 39 -24.71 10.49 26.03
N ALA A 40 -25.39 11.36 26.78
CA ALA A 40 -24.82 12.54 27.39
C ALA A 40 -24.27 12.25 28.79
N SER A 41 -23.12 12.88 29.13
CA SER A 41 -22.57 12.89 30.50
C SER A 41 -21.97 14.27 30.78
N GLY A 42 -22.62 15.06 31.65
CA GLY A 42 -22.34 16.49 31.79
C GLY A 42 -22.67 17.22 30.49
N ASP A 43 -21.73 18.06 30.07
CA ASP A 43 -21.81 18.83 28.82
C ASP A 43 -21.29 18.06 27.60
N ASP A 44 -20.73 16.87 27.79
CA ASP A 44 -20.11 16.06 26.73
C ASP A 44 -20.98 14.89 26.32
N TYR A 45 -20.65 14.35 25.15
CA TYR A 45 -21.35 13.22 24.55
C TYR A 45 -20.39 12.05 24.32
N PHE A 46 -20.89 10.83 24.57
CA PHE A 46 -20.13 9.59 24.53
C PHE A 46 -20.89 8.49 23.79
N TYR A 47 -20.14 7.49 23.34
CA TYR A 47 -20.73 6.27 22.79
C TYR A 47 -20.05 5.01 23.35
N ASN A 48 -20.78 3.91 23.28
CA ASN A 48 -20.29 2.55 23.54
C ASN A 48 -20.63 1.67 22.34
N VAL A 49 -19.85 0.64 22.09
CA VAL A 49 -20.21 -0.41 21.12
C VAL A 49 -20.26 -1.75 21.81
N THR A 50 -21.30 -2.52 21.54
CA THR A 50 -21.47 -3.90 21.99
C THR A 50 -21.51 -4.86 20.82
N PHE A 51 -20.92 -6.04 20.99
CA PHE A 51 -20.95 -7.15 20.06
C PHE A 51 -21.39 -8.41 20.79
N ASN A 52 -22.47 -9.08 20.32
CA ASN A 52 -23.08 -10.23 20.97
C ASN A 52 -23.38 -9.95 22.47
N GLY A 53 -23.88 -8.77 22.77
CA GLY A 53 -24.24 -8.33 24.12
C GLY A 53 -23.06 -7.96 25.03
N LYS A 54 -21.80 -8.10 24.57
CA LYS A 54 -20.60 -7.68 25.31
C LYS A 54 -20.06 -6.36 24.77
N LYS A 55 -19.62 -5.47 25.65
CA LYS A 55 -18.92 -4.25 25.21
C LYS A 55 -17.63 -4.63 24.47
N VAL A 56 -17.34 -3.91 23.40
CA VAL A 56 -16.07 -3.95 22.66
C VAL A 56 -15.40 -2.57 22.60
N ILE A 57 -16.21 -1.49 22.64
CA ILE A 57 -15.76 -0.11 22.86
C ILE A 57 -16.54 0.43 24.06
N ASN A 58 -15.84 1.02 25.01
CA ASN A 58 -16.42 1.60 26.22
C ASN A 58 -16.41 3.13 26.10
N ASN A 59 -17.26 3.78 26.79
CA ASN A 59 -17.41 5.22 27.03
C ASN A 59 -16.41 6.14 26.31
N SER A 60 -16.56 6.29 25.02
CA SER A 60 -15.66 7.02 24.12
C SER A 60 -16.26 8.37 23.78
N LYS A 61 -15.49 9.44 23.96
CA LYS A 61 -15.92 10.81 23.67
C LYS A 61 -16.08 11.02 22.16
N VAL A 62 -17.01 11.88 21.76
CA VAL A 62 -17.14 12.43 20.42
C VAL A 62 -17.05 13.94 20.46
N GLY A 63 -16.39 14.55 19.46
CA GLY A 63 -16.34 16.01 19.41
C GLY A 63 -15.38 16.57 18.39
N LEU A 64 -15.56 17.87 18.12
CA LEU A 64 -14.71 18.69 17.25
C LEU A 64 -14.32 19.94 18.02
N LEU A 65 -13.05 20.35 17.92
CA LEU A 65 -12.50 21.57 18.51
C LEU A 65 -12.09 22.53 17.40
N PHE A 66 -12.62 23.75 17.44
CA PHE A 66 -12.35 24.78 16.45
C PHE A 66 -11.33 25.82 16.94
N LYS A 67 -10.70 26.53 16.02
CA LYS A 67 -9.64 27.51 16.30
C LYS A 67 -10.10 28.66 17.21
N ASN A 68 -11.40 28.99 17.21
CA ASN A 68 -12.01 29.95 18.13
C ASN A 68 -12.31 29.37 19.53
N SER A 69 -11.81 28.16 19.82
CA SER A 69 -12.03 27.40 21.06
C SER A 69 -13.47 26.93 21.26
N SER A 70 -14.39 27.11 20.30
CA SER A 70 -15.71 26.48 20.34
C SER A 70 -15.60 24.97 20.11
N GLN A 71 -16.50 24.21 20.71
CA GLN A 71 -16.57 22.76 20.56
C GLN A 71 -17.95 22.34 20.05
N PHE A 72 -17.99 21.25 19.28
CA PHE A 72 -19.21 20.60 18.86
C PHE A 72 -19.13 19.10 19.21
N PRO A 73 -20.18 18.47 19.81
CA PRO A 73 -21.43 19.05 20.28
C PRO A 73 -21.43 19.47 21.79
N THR A 74 -20.24 19.63 22.41
CA THR A 74 -20.10 19.98 23.84
C THR A 74 -20.96 21.18 24.20
N GLY A 75 -21.74 21.09 25.28
CA GLY A 75 -22.61 22.16 25.78
C GLY A 75 -23.87 22.41 24.94
N GLN A 76 -24.11 21.65 23.89
CA GLN A 76 -25.29 21.78 23.04
C GLN A 76 -26.40 20.79 23.44
N SER A 77 -27.62 21.00 22.99
CA SER A 77 -28.76 20.16 23.30
C SER A 77 -29.24 19.37 22.09
N ILE A 78 -29.63 18.11 22.29
CA ILE A 78 -30.29 17.31 21.23
C ILE A 78 -31.65 17.89 20.90
N ILE A 79 -31.93 18.15 19.61
CA ILE A 79 -33.23 18.60 19.12
C ILE A 79 -34.10 17.41 18.73
N ASN A 80 -33.49 16.51 17.97
CA ASN A 80 -34.20 15.41 17.31
C ASN A 80 -33.26 14.22 17.09
N ILE A 81 -33.86 13.03 17.06
CA ILE A 81 -33.21 11.78 16.66
C ILE A 81 -34.08 11.15 15.59
N GLU A 82 -33.56 10.97 14.40
CA GLU A 82 -34.25 10.36 13.26
C GLU A 82 -33.68 8.99 13.01
N GLU A 83 -34.49 7.96 13.04
CA GLU A 83 -34.09 6.57 12.79
C GLU A 83 -34.57 6.15 11.40
N SER A 84 -33.73 5.37 10.72
CA SER A 84 -34.07 4.77 9.43
C SER A 84 -33.39 3.42 9.25
N PHE A 85 -33.95 2.61 8.37
CA PHE A 85 -33.36 1.36 7.92
C PHE A 85 -33.14 1.42 6.42
N LYS A 86 -31.95 0.98 5.97
CA LYS A 86 -31.63 0.85 4.55
C LYS A 86 -31.21 -0.57 4.24
N LYS A 87 -31.68 -1.09 3.11
CA LYS A 87 -31.25 -2.38 2.54
C LYS A 87 -31.22 -2.26 1.03
N GLU A 88 -30.03 -2.45 0.46
CA GLU A 88 -29.83 -2.49 -0.97
C GLU A 88 -28.71 -3.47 -1.32
N THR A 89 -28.69 -3.95 -2.54
CA THR A 89 -27.55 -4.68 -3.12
C THR A 89 -27.11 -3.92 -4.35
N TRP A 90 -25.83 -3.64 -4.48
CA TRP A 90 -25.28 -2.94 -5.62
C TRP A 90 -24.12 -3.72 -6.24
N GLU A 91 -23.86 -3.51 -7.53
CA GLU A 91 -22.80 -4.19 -8.26
C GLU A 91 -21.51 -3.36 -8.22
N LEU A 92 -20.42 -4.02 -7.77
CA LEU A 92 -19.06 -3.47 -7.86
C LEU A 92 -18.52 -3.77 -9.26
N PRO A 93 -18.08 -2.78 -10.06
CA PRO A 93 -17.64 -3.01 -11.44
C PRO A 93 -16.48 -4.00 -11.57
N TRP A 94 -15.61 -4.03 -10.58
CA TRP A 94 -14.46 -4.94 -10.46
C TRP A 94 -14.08 -5.06 -8.98
N GLY A 95 -13.31 -6.06 -8.61
CA GLY A 95 -12.78 -6.22 -7.26
C GLY A 95 -12.97 -7.62 -6.70
N GLU A 96 -13.04 -7.73 -5.39
CA GLU A 96 -13.08 -9.00 -4.65
C GLU A 96 -14.46 -9.67 -4.61
N LYS A 97 -15.51 -8.93 -4.94
CA LYS A 97 -16.89 -9.43 -5.01
C LYS A 97 -17.63 -8.73 -6.15
N LYS A 98 -18.60 -9.40 -6.72
CA LYS A 98 -19.47 -8.80 -7.75
C LYS A 98 -20.60 -7.99 -7.13
N PHE A 99 -21.24 -8.53 -6.12
CA PHE A 99 -22.36 -7.89 -5.45
C PHE A 99 -22.00 -7.56 -4.00
N ILE A 100 -22.34 -6.34 -3.59
CA ILE A 100 -22.14 -5.83 -2.24
C ILE A 100 -23.50 -5.61 -1.61
N ASN A 101 -23.69 -6.18 -0.41
CA ASN A 101 -24.88 -5.95 0.39
C ASN A 101 -24.67 -4.74 1.29
N ASN A 102 -25.59 -3.78 1.20
CA ASN A 102 -25.61 -2.58 2.00
C ASN A 102 -26.87 -2.56 2.86
N SER A 103 -26.76 -3.09 4.07
CA SER A 103 -27.88 -3.19 5.02
C SER A 103 -27.48 -2.61 6.37
N TYR A 104 -28.17 -1.58 6.84
CA TYR A 104 -27.88 -0.93 8.11
C TYR A 104 -29.09 -0.24 8.72
N ASN A 105 -29.09 -0.08 10.03
CA ASN A 105 -29.90 0.87 10.75
C ASN A 105 -29.11 2.17 10.96
N GLU A 106 -29.75 3.30 10.79
CA GLU A 106 -29.16 4.62 10.91
C GLU A 106 -29.90 5.48 11.92
N ALA A 107 -29.15 6.27 12.70
CA ALA A 107 -29.71 7.35 13.50
C ALA A 107 -28.97 8.65 13.21
N ILE A 108 -29.73 9.70 12.95
CA ILE A 108 -29.27 11.08 12.79
C ILE A 108 -29.66 11.88 14.02
N ILE A 109 -28.67 12.27 14.81
CA ILE A 109 -28.82 13.07 16.03
C ILE A 109 -28.53 14.52 15.67
N SER A 110 -29.51 15.39 15.82
CA SER A 110 -29.41 16.83 15.52
C SER A 110 -29.24 17.65 16.81
N PHE A 111 -28.33 18.64 16.75
CA PHE A 111 -28.00 19.52 17.89
C PHE A 111 -28.39 20.97 17.63
N LYS A 112 -28.60 21.68 18.74
CA LYS A 112 -28.80 23.13 18.78
C LYS A 112 -27.94 23.76 19.88
N ASP A 113 -27.51 24.97 19.64
CA ASP A 113 -26.85 25.80 20.63
C ASP A 113 -27.81 26.35 21.71
N ASN A 114 -27.26 27.14 22.63
CA ASN A 114 -28.04 27.75 23.71
C ASN A 114 -29.02 28.84 23.25
N MET A 115 -28.87 29.32 21.99
CA MET A 115 -29.80 30.26 21.36
C MET A 115 -30.93 29.54 20.62
N GLY A 116 -30.89 28.21 20.57
CA GLY A 116 -31.87 27.36 19.90
C GLY A 116 -31.63 27.16 18.42
N GLN A 117 -30.50 27.62 17.88
CA GLN A 117 -30.14 27.47 16.48
C GLN A 117 -29.56 26.10 16.21
N LYS A 118 -30.02 25.43 15.13
CA LYS A 118 -29.46 24.14 14.71
C LYS A 118 -28.02 24.33 14.19
N THR A 119 -27.08 23.64 14.81
CA THR A 119 -25.62 23.76 14.52
C THR A 119 -25.09 22.64 13.67
N GLY A 120 -25.59 21.42 13.88
CA GLY A 120 -25.08 20.24 13.19
C GLY A 120 -25.71 18.94 13.66
N GLY A 121 -25.02 17.83 13.43
CA GLY A 121 -25.47 16.50 13.85
C GLY A 121 -24.35 15.47 13.90
N ILE A 122 -24.65 14.33 14.51
CA ILE A 122 -23.86 13.11 14.44
C ILE A 122 -24.75 12.03 13.83
N THR A 123 -24.26 11.34 12.82
CA THR A 123 -24.96 10.20 12.21
C THR A 123 -24.24 8.92 12.60
N PHE A 124 -24.97 7.96 13.16
CA PHE A 124 -24.50 6.59 13.41
C PHE A 124 -25.16 5.63 12.44
N ARG A 125 -24.38 4.66 11.96
CA ARG A 125 -24.86 3.49 11.21
C ARG A 125 -24.36 2.22 11.88
N ALA A 126 -25.28 1.28 12.09
CA ALA A 126 -24.95 -0.06 12.56
C ALA A 126 -25.19 -1.07 11.44
N TYR A 127 -24.09 -1.69 10.98
CA TYR A 127 -24.04 -2.77 10.00
C TYR A 127 -23.84 -4.10 10.70
N ASP A 128 -24.05 -5.22 10.02
CA ASP A 128 -23.81 -6.55 10.59
C ASP A 128 -22.32 -6.87 10.80
N ASP A 129 -21.43 -6.11 10.16
CA ASP A 129 -19.96 -6.25 10.19
C ASP A 129 -19.24 -5.08 10.88
N GLY A 130 -19.96 -4.06 11.36
CA GLY A 130 -19.34 -2.92 12.03
C GLY A 130 -20.25 -1.72 12.25
N ILE A 131 -19.64 -0.70 12.86
CA ILE A 131 -20.27 0.58 13.17
C ILE A 131 -19.55 1.69 12.40
N ALA A 132 -20.32 2.66 11.90
CA ALA A 132 -19.77 3.88 11.33
C ALA A 132 -20.48 5.11 11.91
N PHE A 133 -19.72 6.20 12.14
CA PHE A 133 -20.32 7.49 12.50
C PHE A 133 -19.54 8.64 11.88
N ARG A 134 -20.24 9.78 11.71
CA ARG A 134 -19.65 11.02 11.19
C ARG A 134 -20.32 12.26 11.75
N TYR A 135 -19.59 13.37 11.70
CA TYR A 135 -20.08 14.70 12.04
C TYR A 135 -20.64 15.41 10.82
N THR A 136 -21.66 16.23 11.05
CA THR A 136 -22.19 17.18 10.07
C THR A 136 -22.34 18.56 10.74
N MET A 137 -21.98 19.62 10.02
CA MET A 137 -22.21 20.99 10.47
C MET A 137 -23.06 21.71 9.42
N GLN A 138 -23.98 22.55 9.91
CA GLN A 138 -24.83 23.35 9.07
C GLN A 138 -24.27 24.78 8.96
N LYS A 139 -24.62 25.48 7.91
CA LYS A 139 -24.42 26.91 7.83
C LYS A 139 -25.50 27.58 8.70
N THR A 140 -25.12 28.50 9.56
CA THR A 140 -26.02 29.29 10.39
C THR A 140 -26.16 30.69 9.80
N ASP A 141 -27.21 31.46 10.15
CA ASP A 141 -27.49 32.75 9.51
C ASP A 141 -26.48 33.88 9.85
N GLU A 142 -25.63 33.67 10.88
CA GLU A 142 -24.66 34.67 11.38
C GLU A 142 -23.23 34.55 10.80
N ASP A 143 -23.06 33.92 9.71
CA ASP A 143 -21.98 33.16 9.38
C ASP A 143 -20.77 33.48 8.67
N LEU A 144 -19.73 33.04 9.20
CA LEU A 144 -18.47 32.61 8.57
C LEU A 144 -18.76 31.44 7.59
N ASP A 145 -18.46 31.63 6.30
CA ASP A 145 -18.55 30.56 5.30
C ASP A 145 -17.55 29.41 5.58
N SER A 146 -16.59 29.60 6.49
CA SER A 146 -15.51 28.65 6.78
C SER A 146 -15.18 28.57 8.25
N LEU A 147 -14.75 27.38 8.69
CA LEU A 147 -14.22 27.08 10.03
C LEU A 147 -12.87 26.42 9.92
N ILE A 148 -12.03 26.60 10.94
CA ILE A 148 -10.77 25.87 11.06
C ILE A 148 -10.88 24.92 12.25
N LEU A 149 -10.73 23.63 11.97
CA LEU A 149 -10.63 22.59 12.97
C LEU A 149 -9.17 22.49 13.46
N THR A 150 -9.00 22.56 14.76
CA THR A 150 -7.70 22.40 15.42
C THR A 150 -7.51 21.00 15.99
N ASP A 151 -8.62 20.31 16.32
CA ASP A 151 -8.55 18.94 16.79
C ASP A 151 -9.89 18.20 16.62
N GLU A 152 -9.83 16.89 16.52
CA GLU A 152 -10.97 15.99 16.57
C GLU A 152 -10.91 15.17 17.86
N LEU A 153 -11.86 15.41 18.75
CA LEU A 153 -11.91 14.83 20.10
C LEU A 153 -12.52 13.42 20.13
N THR A 154 -12.51 12.73 18.98
CA THR A 154 -13.02 11.36 18.86
C THR A 154 -12.11 10.37 19.55
N GLU A 155 -12.70 9.56 20.43
CA GLU A 155 -12.02 8.51 21.17
C GLU A 155 -12.56 7.13 20.79
N PHE A 156 -11.72 6.11 21.02
CA PHE A 156 -12.06 4.69 20.95
C PHE A 156 -11.47 4.02 22.20
N SER A 157 -12.23 4.02 23.28
CA SER A 157 -11.82 3.45 24.57
C SER A 157 -12.05 1.95 24.56
N LEU A 158 -10.97 1.20 24.55
CA LEU A 158 -11.02 -0.26 24.48
C LEU A 158 -11.38 -0.87 25.84
N ILE A 159 -12.00 -2.06 25.83
CA ILE A 159 -12.37 -2.75 27.06
C ILE A 159 -11.20 -3.48 27.72
N GLU A 160 -10.15 -3.75 26.97
CA GLU A 160 -8.91 -4.38 27.45
C GLU A 160 -7.71 -3.91 26.62
N ASP A 161 -6.51 -4.12 27.16
CA ASP A 161 -5.24 -3.86 26.47
C ASP A 161 -4.96 -4.98 25.46
N GLY A 162 -5.65 -4.92 24.31
CA GLY A 162 -5.53 -5.89 23.21
C GLY A 162 -4.17 -5.90 22.53
N HIS A 163 -3.89 -6.98 21.79
CA HIS A 163 -2.78 -6.98 20.85
C HIS A 163 -3.15 -6.20 19.59
N THR A 164 -2.22 -5.37 19.11
CA THR A 164 -2.44 -4.57 17.90
C THR A 164 -1.32 -4.75 16.88
N TRP A 165 -1.67 -4.63 15.59
CA TRP A 165 -0.75 -4.56 14.45
C TRP A 165 -0.88 -3.16 13.85
N TRP A 166 0.22 -2.44 13.85
CA TRP A 166 0.24 -1.01 13.54
C TRP A 166 1.52 -0.57 12.84
N THR A 167 1.45 0.51 12.08
CA THR A 167 2.61 1.20 11.50
C THR A 167 2.71 2.61 12.08
N PRO A 168 3.93 3.10 12.39
CA PRO A 168 4.10 4.43 12.98
C PRO A 168 3.66 5.51 11.98
N ALA A 169 2.94 6.53 12.48
CA ALA A 169 2.61 7.72 11.73
C ALA A 169 3.74 8.75 11.80
N TYR A 170 3.71 9.71 10.88
CA TYR A 170 4.65 10.84 10.81
C TYR A 170 6.11 10.47 10.56
N THR A 171 6.39 9.26 10.08
CA THR A 171 7.71 8.88 9.59
C THR A 171 7.95 9.42 8.18
N ASP A 172 9.22 9.53 7.79
CA ASP A 172 9.60 9.94 6.44
C ASP A 172 9.17 8.90 5.37
N ASN A 173 9.04 7.64 5.79
CA ASN A 173 8.66 6.54 4.90
C ASN A 173 7.14 6.33 4.77
N ARG A 174 6.32 7.21 5.33
CA ARG A 174 4.86 7.21 5.23
C ARG A 174 4.23 5.90 5.72
N TYR A 175 3.56 5.17 4.83
CA TYR A 175 2.93 3.86 5.12
C TYR A 175 3.84 2.66 4.84
N GLU A 176 5.04 2.85 4.29
CA GLU A 176 5.92 1.77 3.78
C GLU A 176 6.85 1.23 4.87
N GLU A 177 6.31 1.07 6.05
CA GLU A 177 6.99 0.51 7.21
C GLU A 177 6.59 -0.95 7.45
N LEU A 178 7.45 -1.70 8.16
CA LEU A 178 7.05 -2.99 8.70
C LEU A 178 6.04 -2.80 9.82
N TYR A 179 4.97 -3.57 9.80
CA TYR A 179 4.01 -3.58 10.90
C TYR A 179 4.67 -4.01 12.20
N GLN A 180 4.45 -3.23 13.24
CA GLN A 180 4.81 -3.55 14.60
C GLN A 180 3.66 -4.30 15.27
N ARG A 181 3.98 -5.20 16.22
CA ARG A 181 3.02 -5.86 17.07
C ARG A 181 3.32 -5.51 18.53
N SER A 182 2.33 -4.98 19.22
CA SER A 182 2.46 -4.61 20.64
C SER A 182 1.13 -4.72 21.37
N LYS A 183 1.11 -4.40 22.65
CA LYS A 183 -0.11 -4.00 23.35
C LYS A 183 -0.51 -2.60 22.91
N VAL A 184 -1.81 -2.27 22.96
CA VAL A 184 -2.30 -0.94 22.62
C VAL A 184 -1.64 0.14 23.48
N THR A 185 -1.45 -0.12 24.78
CA THR A 185 -0.78 0.81 25.71
C THR A 185 0.71 1.08 25.41
N GLN A 186 1.32 0.26 24.56
CA GLN A 186 2.72 0.38 24.13
C GLN A 186 2.86 0.98 22.72
N MET A 187 1.74 1.25 22.08
CA MET A 187 1.70 1.80 20.73
C MET A 187 2.00 3.31 20.78
N ASP A 188 2.79 3.77 19.82
CA ASP A 188 2.93 5.20 19.51
C ASP A 188 1.80 5.64 18.57
N THR A 189 1.89 6.82 17.98
CA THR A 189 0.92 7.28 16.99
C THR A 189 0.97 6.41 15.75
N SER A 190 -0.17 5.89 15.38
CA SER A 190 -0.33 4.91 14.29
C SER A 190 -1.16 5.44 13.15
N HIS A 191 -0.82 5.01 11.94
CA HIS A 191 -1.75 5.04 10.82
C HIS A 191 -2.93 4.09 11.01
N THR A 192 -4.01 4.33 10.26
CA THR A 192 -5.15 3.42 10.15
C THR A 192 -5.23 2.84 8.73
N PRO A 193 -5.79 1.63 8.51
CA PRO A 193 -6.52 0.76 9.45
C PRO A 193 -5.65 0.24 10.60
N LEU A 194 -6.15 0.34 11.82
CA LEU A 194 -5.53 -0.21 13.02
C LEU A 194 -6.27 -1.46 13.45
N THR A 195 -5.60 -2.60 13.43
CA THR A 195 -6.21 -3.88 13.77
C THR A 195 -5.84 -4.31 15.18
N ILE A 196 -6.83 -4.73 15.95
CA ILE A 196 -6.73 -5.09 17.36
C ILE A 196 -7.38 -6.44 17.57
N ARG A 197 -6.76 -7.29 18.42
CA ARG A 197 -7.32 -8.57 18.86
C ARG A 197 -7.43 -8.59 20.37
N TYR A 198 -8.61 -8.92 20.85
CA TYR A 198 -8.90 -9.17 22.27
C TYR A 198 -8.56 -10.59 22.69
N THR A 199 -8.48 -10.82 23.99
CA THR A 199 -8.12 -12.12 24.58
C THR A 199 -9.18 -13.19 24.33
N ASP A 200 -10.45 -12.81 24.17
CA ASP A 200 -11.54 -13.72 23.83
C ASP A 200 -11.62 -14.08 22.34
N GLY A 201 -10.69 -13.56 21.53
CA GLY A 201 -10.63 -13.81 20.09
C GLY A 201 -11.39 -12.78 19.24
N THR A 202 -12.10 -11.83 19.84
CA THR A 202 -12.74 -10.74 19.09
C THR A 202 -11.70 -9.86 18.41
N HIS A 203 -11.92 -9.58 17.13
CA HIS A 203 -11.09 -8.69 16.31
C HIS A 203 -11.81 -7.40 16.01
N LEU A 204 -11.07 -6.31 16.08
CA LEU A 204 -11.52 -4.97 15.70
C LEU A 204 -10.59 -4.40 14.63
N SER A 205 -11.15 -3.61 13.72
CA SER A 205 -10.34 -2.70 12.90
C SER A 205 -10.94 -1.31 12.92
N ILE A 206 -10.15 -0.34 13.38
CA ILE A 206 -10.54 1.07 13.42
C ILE A 206 -9.94 1.77 12.20
N HIS A 207 -10.81 2.42 11.44
CA HIS A 207 -10.43 3.12 10.21
C HIS A 207 -11.38 4.29 9.94
N GLU A 208 -11.27 4.85 8.75
CA GLU A 208 -12.15 5.89 8.24
C GLU A 208 -12.59 5.56 6.80
N ALA A 209 -13.76 6.04 6.42
CA ALA A 209 -14.29 5.86 5.07
C ALA A 209 -14.76 7.20 4.47
N SER A 210 -14.76 7.29 3.14
CA SER A 210 -15.18 8.50 2.41
C SER A 210 -14.39 9.75 2.81
N LEU A 211 -13.06 9.62 2.88
CA LEU A 211 -12.16 10.73 3.20
C LEU A 211 -12.17 11.74 2.04
N THR A 212 -12.78 12.91 2.30
CA THR A 212 -12.96 13.98 1.32
C THR A 212 -12.91 15.34 2.00
N ASN A 213 -12.12 16.27 1.49
CA ASN A 213 -11.95 17.62 2.01
C ASN A 213 -11.71 17.68 3.53
N TYR A 214 -10.94 16.72 4.02
CA TYR A 214 -10.63 16.54 5.43
C TYR A 214 -9.25 15.93 5.59
N SER A 215 -8.64 16.06 6.75
CA SER A 215 -7.37 15.41 7.03
C SER A 215 -7.58 13.97 7.47
N SER A 216 -6.66 13.10 7.09
CA SER A 216 -6.69 11.69 7.43
C SER A 216 -6.49 11.49 8.94
N MET A 217 -7.19 10.50 9.49
CA MET A 217 -7.11 10.10 10.89
C MET A 217 -5.88 9.23 11.15
N GLN A 218 -5.09 9.60 12.16
CA GLN A 218 -4.14 8.77 12.88
C GLN A 218 -4.68 8.51 14.29
N LEU A 219 -4.13 7.53 15.00
CA LEU A 219 -4.54 7.17 16.35
C LEU A 219 -3.33 7.13 17.27
N TYR A 220 -3.38 7.85 18.38
CA TYR A 220 -2.39 7.71 19.45
C TYR A 220 -3.02 7.10 20.68
N SER A 221 -2.22 6.33 21.43
CA SER A 221 -2.69 5.63 22.62
C SER A 221 -2.49 6.51 23.88
N SER A 222 -3.55 6.64 24.66
CA SER A 222 -3.47 7.12 26.05
C SER A 222 -4.09 6.07 26.95
N HIS A 223 -3.25 5.25 27.56
CA HIS A 223 -3.66 4.03 28.25
C HIS A 223 -4.39 3.05 27.28
N GLN A 224 -5.64 2.70 27.54
CA GLN A 224 -6.47 1.83 26.67
C GLN A 224 -7.42 2.64 25.77
N THR A 225 -7.28 3.96 25.73
CA THR A 225 -8.06 4.84 24.86
C THR A 225 -7.20 5.27 23.67
N LEU A 226 -7.70 5.00 22.48
CA LEU A 226 -7.15 5.52 21.23
C LEU A 226 -7.82 6.84 20.93
N ASN A 227 -7.01 7.86 20.75
CA ASN A 227 -7.47 9.21 20.44
C ASN A 227 -7.20 9.53 18.98
N CYS A 228 -8.16 10.19 18.34
CA CYS A 228 -7.97 10.70 17.00
C CYS A 228 -6.90 11.80 16.99
N ASP A 229 -6.00 11.72 16.03
CA ASP A 229 -5.13 12.81 15.63
C ASP A 229 -5.27 13.02 14.11
N LEU A 230 -5.17 14.26 13.67
CA LEU A 230 -5.28 14.63 12.28
C LEU A 230 -3.96 15.22 11.78
N ALA A 231 -3.49 14.80 10.63
CA ALA A 231 -2.28 15.37 10.04
C ALA A 231 -2.48 16.87 9.74
N PRO A 232 -1.61 17.75 10.23
CA PRO A 232 -1.76 19.19 10.08
C PRO A 232 -1.31 19.69 8.69
N TRP A 233 -1.78 20.87 8.33
CA TRP A 233 -1.12 21.74 7.37
C TRP A 233 0.23 22.23 7.95
N GLU A 234 1.12 22.71 7.09
CA GLU A 234 2.41 23.27 7.53
C GLU A 234 2.28 24.33 8.67
N ASN A 235 1.20 25.11 8.66
CA ASN A 235 0.92 26.13 9.68
C ASN A 235 0.23 25.60 10.95
N GLY A 236 0.02 24.30 11.08
CA GLY A 236 -0.58 23.64 12.23
C GLY A 236 -2.12 23.54 12.22
N ASP A 237 -2.83 24.15 11.28
CA ASP A 237 -4.28 23.93 11.12
C ASP A 237 -4.51 22.45 10.77
N LYS A 238 -5.53 21.81 11.36
CA LYS A 238 -5.81 20.39 11.01
C LYS A 238 -6.72 20.30 9.78
N VAL A 239 -7.83 21.02 9.77
CA VAL A 239 -8.77 21.03 8.64
C VAL A 239 -9.35 22.43 8.43
N ARG A 240 -9.41 22.86 7.20
CA ARG A 240 -10.08 24.08 6.73
C ARG A 240 -11.40 23.68 6.12
N LEU A 241 -12.49 24.00 6.78
CA LEU A 241 -13.83 23.57 6.45
C LEU A 241 -14.63 24.65 5.75
N GLN A 242 -15.37 24.28 4.72
CA GLN A 242 -16.43 25.09 4.12
C GLN A 242 -17.80 24.58 4.61
N LEU A 243 -18.65 25.46 5.09
CA LEU A 243 -19.99 25.11 5.57
C LEU A 243 -21.04 25.12 4.43
N PRO A 244 -21.99 24.17 4.40
CA PRO A 244 -22.15 23.02 5.29
C PRO A 244 -21.12 21.94 4.97
N PHE A 245 -20.67 21.14 5.98
CA PHE A 245 -19.74 20.06 5.77
C PHE A 245 -20.18 18.73 6.38
N LYS A 246 -19.56 17.65 5.91
CA LYS A 246 -19.64 16.30 6.49
C LYS A 246 -18.22 15.80 6.68
N SER A 247 -17.88 15.30 7.88
CA SER A 247 -16.61 14.63 8.10
C SER A 247 -16.56 13.28 7.37
N PRO A 248 -15.37 12.66 7.17
CA PRO A 248 -15.28 11.25 6.88
C PRO A 248 -16.02 10.41 7.93
N TRP A 249 -16.42 9.20 7.56
CA TRP A 249 -16.92 8.23 8.52
C TRP A 249 -15.78 7.71 9.37
N ARG A 250 -15.97 7.65 10.69
CA ARG A 250 -15.16 6.88 11.61
C ARG A 250 -15.76 5.48 11.68
N THR A 251 -14.95 4.45 11.41
CA THR A 251 -15.44 3.09 11.23
C THR A 251 -14.79 2.14 12.21
N ILE A 252 -15.57 1.18 12.70
CA ILE A 252 -15.12 0.11 13.58
C ILE A 252 -15.67 -1.19 12.99
N ILE A 253 -14.83 -1.96 12.29
CA ILE A 253 -15.18 -3.34 11.91
C ILE A 253 -15.05 -4.21 13.15
N VAL A 254 -15.99 -5.11 13.37
CA VAL A 254 -15.98 -6.04 14.51
C VAL A 254 -16.24 -7.44 13.99
N SER A 255 -15.41 -8.39 14.41
CA SER A 255 -15.55 -9.78 14.02
C SER A 255 -15.14 -10.74 15.13
N LYS A 256 -15.75 -11.92 15.15
CA LYS A 256 -15.37 -13.03 16.05
C LYS A 256 -14.03 -13.68 15.70
N ASP A 257 -13.55 -13.50 14.46
CA ASP A 257 -12.32 -14.07 13.95
C ASP A 257 -11.63 -13.11 12.94
N ALA A 258 -10.39 -13.39 12.63
CA ALA A 258 -9.63 -12.54 11.71
C ALA A 258 -10.22 -12.52 10.28
N GLY A 259 -10.77 -13.64 9.83
CA GLY A 259 -11.34 -13.76 8.48
C GLY A 259 -12.50 -12.81 8.25
N GLY A 260 -13.32 -12.57 9.26
CA GLY A 260 -14.44 -11.63 9.17
C GLY A 260 -14.03 -10.19 8.91
N LEU A 261 -12.82 -9.78 9.30
CA LEU A 261 -12.30 -8.46 8.95
C LEU A 261 -12.14 -8.31 7.42
N ILE A 262 -11.56 -9.31 6.76
CA ILE A 262 -11.35 -9.33 5.29
C ILE A 262 -12.70 -9.36 4.54
N MET A 263 -13.70 -10.00 5.14
CA MET A 263 -15.01 -10.18 4.51
C MET A 263 -15.92 -8.95 4.62
N SER A 264 -15.55 -7.95 5.43
CA SER A 264 -16.34 -6.74 5.67
C SER A 264 -16.49 -5.89 4.40
N ASP A 265 -17.71 -5.40 4.17
CA ASP A 265 -18.05 -4.46 3.11
C ASP A 265 -18.22 -3.01 3.63
N LEU A 266 -17.93 -2.77 4.91
CA LEU A 266 -18.22 -1.51 5.62
C LEU A 266 -17.57 -0.31 4.93
N MET A 267 -16.30 -0.43 4.53
CA MET A 267 -15.56 0.67 3.89
C MET A 267 -16.25 1.12 2.59
N LEU A 268 -16.65 0.18 1.75
CA LEU A 268 -17.33 0.47 0.50
C LEU A 268 -18.72 1.06 0.77
N ASN A 269 -19.47 0.47 1.70
CA ASN A 269 -20.84 0.87 2.01
C ASN A 269 -20.95 2.28 2.61
N CYS A 270 -19.89 2.78 3.22
CA CYS A 270 -19.78 4.15 3.75
C CYS A 270 -19.40 5.20 2.71
N ASN A 271 -19.12 4.83 1.47
CA ASN A 271 -18.84 5.76 0.36
C ASN A 271 -20.10 6.04 -0.47
N GLU A 272 -20.09 7.16 -1.17
CA GLU A 272 -21.18 7.53 -2.06
C GLU A 272 -21.22 6.60 -3.29
N PRO A 273 -22.39 6.42 -3.91
CA PRO A 273 -22.51 5.66 -5.16
C PRO A 273 -21.58 6.17 -6.26
N SER A 274 -21.30 5.30 -7.24
CA SER A 274 -20.43 5.62 -8.39
C SER A 274 -20.92 6.87 -9.11
N GLN A 275 -19.99 7.77 -9.42
CA GLN A 275 -20.20 8.92 -10.29
C GLN A 275 -20.05 8.58 -11.77
N ILE A 276 -19.71 7.33 -12.09
CA ILE A 276 -19.48 6.85 -13.45
C ILE A 276 -20.74 6.09 -13.90
N GLU A 277 -21.48 6.63 -14.85
CA GLU A 277 -22.66 5.98 -15.43
C GLU A 277 -22.29 4.74 -16.26
N ASN A 278 -21.20 4.81 -17.02
CA ASN A 278 -20.70 3.72 -17.84
C ASN A 278 -19.24 3.40 -17.50
N SER A 279 -19.03 2.33 -16.72
CA SER A 279 -17.71 1.86 -16.30
C SER A 279 -17.07 0.84 -17.26
N SER A 280 -17.66 0.55 -18.42
CA SER A 280 -17.19 -0.48 -19.35
C SER A 280 -15.79 -0.22 -19.94
N TRP A 281 -15.32 1.01 -19.88
CA TRP A 281 -13.96 1.38 -20.31
C TRP A 281 -12.90 1.08 -19.25
N ILE A 282 -13.30 0.90 -17.97
CA ILE A 282 -12.40 0.52 -16.89
C ILE A 282 -12.15 -0.97 -17.01
N LYS A 283 -10.89 -1.35 -17.20
CA LYS A 283 -10.52 -2.75 -17.37
C LYS A 283 -9.41 -3.12 -16.40
N PRO A 284 -9.73 -3.91 -15.39
CA PRO A 284 -8.71 -4.64 -14.64
C PRO A 284 -7.85 -5.47 -15.59
N SER A 285 -6.55 -5.49 -15.37
CA SER A 285 -5.59 -6.14 -16.27
C SER A 285 -4.41 -6.74 -15.53
N LYS A 286 -3.75 -7.69 -16.18
CA LYS A 286 -2.41 -8.12 -15.83
C LYS A 286 -1.40 -7.32 -16.62
N TYR A 287 -0.28 -7.00 -15.96
CA TYR A 287 0.81 -6.32 -16.62
C TYR A 287 2.17 -6.92 -16.24
N ILE A 288 3.14 -6.73 -17.10
CA ILE A 288 4.56 -7.02 -16.87
C ILE A 288 5.35 -5.75 -17.16
N GLY A 289 6.56 -5.62 -16.67
CA GLY A 289 7.35 -4.42 -16.96
C GLY A 289 8.81 -4.52 -16.59
N ILE A 290 9.51 -3.45 -16.91
CA ILE A 290 10.95 -3.33 -16.69
C ILE A 290 11.31 -2.92 -15.25
N TRP A 291 10.31 -2.66 -14.44
CA TRP A 291 10.39 -2.14 -13.09
C TRP A 291 11.41 -2.89 -12.20
N TRP A 292 11.35 -4.24 -12.15
CA TRP A 292 12.23 -5.00 -11.27
C TRP A 292 13.71 -4.82 -11.60
N GLY A 293 14.04 -4.71 -12.87
CA GLY A 293 15.40 -4.45 -13.29
C GLY A 293 15.96 -3.10 -12.85
N MET A 294 15.07 -2.12 -12.66
CA MET A 294 15.46 -0.82 -12.11
C MET A 294 15.59 -0.88 -10.59
N ILE A 295 14.66 -1.56 -9.92
CA ILE A 295 14.65 -1.74 -8.46
C ILE A 295 15.92 -2.44 -7.97
N ILE A 296 16.38 -3.47 -8.68
CA ILE A 296 17.62 -4.18 -8.34
C ILE A 296 18.88 -3.55 -8.98
N GLY A 297 18.73 -2.41 -9.65
CA GLY A 297 19.85 -1.67 -10.25
C GLY A 297 20.47 -2.29 -11.52
N LYS A 298 19.82 -3.31 -12.13
CA LYS A 298 20.24 -3.83 -13.44
C LYS A 298 20.10 -2.77 -14.54
N TRP A 299 19.04 -1.94 -14.42
CA TRP A 299 18.75 -0.81 -15.30
C TRP A 299 18.56 0.47 -14.49
N THR A 300 18.54 1.61 -15.17
CA THR A 300 18.32 2.94 -14.57
C THR A 300 17.05 3.58 -15.11
N TRP A 301 16.45 4.49 -14.32
CA TRP A 301 15.35 5.33 -14.80
C TRP A 301 15.83 6.46 -15.72
N ASP A 302 17.07 6.93 -15.52
CA ASP A 302 17.69 8.01 -16.29
C ASP A 302 18.36 7.49 -17.55
N GLU A 303 18.55 8.43 -18.50
CA GLU A 303 19.23 8.19 -19.77
C GLU A 303 20.66 7.71 -19.55
N GLY A 304 21.11 6.79 -20.40
CA GLY A 304 22.47 6.25 -20.36
C GLY A 304 22.54 4.82 -20.88
N TYR A 305 23.71 4.21 -20.78
CA TYR A 305 23.94 2.86 -21.31
C TYR A 305 23.15 1.76 -20.60
N ARG A 306 22.70 2.02 -19.36
CA ARG A 306 21.84 1.10 -18.59
C ARG A 306 20.36 1.53 -18.55
N HIS A 307 19.98 2.53 -19.33
CA HIS A 307 18.60 3.00 -19.34
C HIS A 307 17.59 1.86 -19.56
N GLY A 308 16.61 1.74 -18.67
CA GLY A 308 15.59 0.70 -18.74
C GLY A 308 14.58 0.91 -19.83
N ALA A 309 14.07 2.13 -19.97
CA ALA A 309 12.99 2.49 -20.88
C ALA A 309 13.47 2.73 -22.31
N THR A 310 13.97 1.69 -22.98
CA THR A 310 14.36 1.76 -24.39
C THR A 310 13.31 1.17 -25.33
N ASN A 311 13.28 1.65 -26.58
CA ASN A 311 12.40 1.07 -27.61
C ASN A 311 12.62 -0.43 -27.81
N GLU A 312 13.85 -0.89 -27.76
CA GLU A 312 14.19 -2.30 -27.97
C GLU A 312 13.65 -3.17 -26.84
N ARG A 313 13.99 -2.82 -25.60
CA ARG A 313 13.54 -3.57 -24.42
C ARG A 313 12.02 -3.59 -24.34
N SER A 314 11.37 -2.45 -24.56
CA SER A 314 9.91 -2.37 -24.57
C SER A 314 9.26 -3.31 -25.59
N ARG A 315 9.84 -3.45 -26.79
CA ARG A 315 9.36 -4.41 -27.79
C ARG A 315 9.49 -5.85 -27.32
N ASN A 316 10.58 -6.21 -26.68
CA ASN A 316 10.79 -7.56 -26.14
C ASN A 316 9.72 -7.90 -25.10
N TYR A 317 9.41 -6.94 -24.19
CA TYR A 317 8.34 -7.12 -23.19
C TYR A 317 6.95 -7.17 -23.84
N ILE A 318 6.68 -6.37 -24.88
CA ILE A 318 5.43 -6.43 -25.65
C ILE A 318 5.27 -7.79 -26.34
N ASP A 319 6.30 -8.32 -26.98
CA ASP A 319 6.24 -9.62 -27.65
C ASP A 319 6.01 -10.75 -26.66
N PHE A 320 6.66 -10.70 -25.50
CA PHE A 320 6.41 -11.62 -24.39
C PHE A 320 4.97 -11.51 -23.86
N ALA A 321 4.51 -10.32 -23.57
CA ALA A 321 3.14 -10.07 -23.09
C ALA A 321 2.10 -10.61 -24.08
N SER A 322 2.26 -10.32 -25.38
CA SER A 322 1.40 -10.82 -26.46
C SER A 322 1.40 -12.35 -26.53
N LYS A 323 2.58 -12.98 -26.45
CA LYS A 323 2.74 -14.45 -26.48
C LYS A 323 2.00 -15.12 -25.33
N HIS A 324 1.97 -14.49 -24.17
CA HIS A 324 1.46 -15.09 -22.94
C HIS A 324 0.08 -14.55 -22.49
N GLY A 325 -0.56 -13.69 -23.28
CA GLY A 325 -1.89 -13.16 -22.97
C GLY A 325 -1.90 -12.19 -21.79
N ILE A 326 -0.80 -11.45 -21.60
CA ILE A 326 -0.71 -10.35 -20.63
C ILE A 326 -1.18 -9.07 -21.32
N ASP A 327 -2.07 -8.32 -20.67
CA ASP A 327 -2.79 -7.21 -21.30
C ASP A 327 -1.93 -5.97 -21.51
N GLU A 328 -1.02 -5.68 -20.55
CA GLU A 328 -0.28 -4.42 -20.49
C GLU A 328 1.19 -4.61 -20.16
N ILE A 329 2.00 -3.61 -20.56
CA ILE A 329 3.37 -3.47 -20.10
C ILE A 329 3.55 -2.12 -19.39
N LEU A 330 4.19 -2.14 -18.24
CA LEU A 330 4.60 -0.94 -17.51
C LEU A 330 6.01 -0.53 -17.94
N ILE A 331 6.16 0.73 -18.33
CA ILE A 331 7.45 1.30 -18.70
C ILE A 331 7.72 2.50 -17.79
N GLU A 332 8.58 2.33 -16.82
CA GLU A 332 9.06 3.40 -15.97
C GLU A 332 10.29 4.07 -16.62
N GLY A 333 10.58 5.32 -16.28
CA GLY A 333 11.74 6.06 -16.82
C GLY A 333 11.59 6.56 -18.26
N TRP A 334 10.42 6.42 -18.88
CA TRP A 334 10.19 6.81 -20.27
C TRP A 334 10.18 8.33 -20.49
N ALA A 335 9.84 9.10 -19.46
CA ALA A 335 9.67 10.55 -19.49
C ALA A 335 11.02 11.27 -19.35
N SER A 336 11.26 12.32 -20.12
CA SER A 336 12.49 13.10 -20.00
C SER A 336 12.53 13.96 -18.75
N GLY A 337 13.73 14.14 -18.18
CA GLY A 337 13.96 15.00 -17.02
C GLY A 337 14.17 14.27 -15.71
N TRP A 338 14.31 12.93 -15.71
CA TRP A 338 14.64 12.13 -14.53
C TRP A 338 15.91 12.60 -13.83
N GLU A 339 16.91 13.06 -14.58
CA GLU A 339 18.15 13.62 -14.06
C GLU A 339 17.95 14.87 -13.20
N SER A 340 16.75 15.48 -13.25
CA SER A 340 16.39 16.63 -12.41
C SER A 340 15.80 16.25 -11.06
N LEU A 341 15.50 14.96 -10.83
CA LEU A 341 14.81 14.50 -9.63
C LEU A 341 15.69 14.53 -8.37
N PHE A 342 17.01 14.38 -8.52
CA PHE A 342 17.98 14.35 -7.42
C PHE A 342 19.16 15.29 -7.70
N PRO A 343 19.63 16.12 -6.81
CA PRO A 343 19.09 16.84 -5.62
C PRO A 343 18.79 18.31 -5.92
N LYS A 344 17.89 18.63 -6.86
CA LYS A 344 17.66 20.00 -7.31
C LYS A 344 16.39 20.61 -6.76
N ASP A 345 16.42 21.94 -6.59
CA ASP A 345 15.26 22.72 -6.13
C ASP A 345 14.14 22.85 -7.16
N SER A 346 14.41 22.43 -8.41
CA SER A 346 13.43 22.46 -9.50
C SER A 346 13.32 21.11 -10.18
N VAL A 347 12.17 20.48 -10.08
CA VAL A 347 11.82 19.28 -10.83
C VAL A 347 11.33 19.68 -12.21
N THR A 348 11.94 19.12 -13.25
CA THR A 348 11.67 19.43 -14.65
C THR A 348 11.21 18.23 -15.47
N VAL A 349 10.70 17.17 -14.82
CA VAL A 349 10.15 15.99 -15.50
C VAL A 349 8.99 16.42 -16.40
N SER A 350 9.02 15.99 -17.64
CA SER A 350 7.96 16.25 -18.62
C SER A 350 7.10 14.99 -18.81
N PHE A 351 5.83 15.07 -18.48
CA PHE A 351 4.89 13.96 -18.66
C PHE A 351 4.31 13.84 -20.08
N THR A 352 4.88 14.57 -21.03
CA THR A 352 4.46 14.55 -22.44
C THR A 352 5.63 14.34 -23.41
N LYS A 353 6.86 14.30 -22.89
CA LYS A 353 8.07 14.18 -23.72
C LYS A 353 8.87 12.96 -23.29
N SER A 354 9.11 12.06 -24.22
CA SER A 354 9.96 10.89 -24.01
C SER A 354 11.45 11.25 -23.99
N THR A 355 12.25 10.37 -23.40
CA THR A 355 13.71 10.33 -23.57
C THR A 355 14.10 10.08 -25.03
N PRO A 356 15.32 10.40 -25.46
CA PRO A 356 15.72 10.25 -26.87
C PRO A 356 15.68 8.80 -27.40
N ASP A 357 15.89 7.81 -26.55
CA ASP A 357 15.93 6.38 -26.88
C ASP A 357 14.57 5.67 -26.72
N PHE A 358 13.53 6.42 -26.34
CA PHE A 358 12.16 5.93 -26.20
C PHE A 358 11.16 6.81 -26.96
N ASP A 359 10.29 6.19 -27.75
CA ASP A 359 9.20 6.87 -28.48
C ASP A 359 7.86 6.25 -28.07
N ILE A 360 7.18 6.87 -27.11
CA ILE A 360 5.90 6.37 -26.54
C ILE A 360 4.85 6.10 -27.61
N LYS A 361 4.80 6.94 -28.67
CA LYS A 361 3.82 6.78 -29.75
C LYS A 361 4.11 5.52 -30.56
N LYS A 362 5.35 5.35 -31.02
CA LYS A 362 5.74 4.17 -31.83
C LYS A 362 5.62 2.87 -31.02
N ILE A 363 5.96 2.93 -29.74
CA ILE A 363 5.89 1.74 -28.87
C ILE A 363 4.41 1.39 -28.59
N GLN A 364 3.54 2.38 -28.37
CA GLN A 364 2.10 2.12 -28.20
C GLN A 364 1.45 1.60 -29.51
N GLU A 365 1.85 2.12 -30.67
CA GLU A 365 1.41 1.59 -31.97
C GLU A 365 1.83 0.13 -32.15
N TYR A 366 3.08 -0.19 -31.78
CA TYR A 366 3.60 -1.55 -31.80
C TYR A 366 2.83 -2.45 -30.83
N ALA A 367 2.64 -2.03 -29.60
CA ALA A 367 1.87 -2.77 -28.57
C ALA A 367 0.45 -3.10 -29.06
N LYS A 368 -0.27 -2.10 -29.60
CA LYS A 368 -1.60 -2.30 -30.20
C LYS A 368 -1.61 -3.33 -31.32
N SER A 369 -0.57 -3.34 -32.18
CA SER A 369 -0.45 -4.31 -33.28
C SER A 369 -0.30 -5.74 -32.76
N LYS A 370 0.12 -5.91 -31.50
CA LYS A 370 0.30 -7.19 -30.80
C LYS A 370 -0.83 -7.52 -29.83
N GLY A 371 -1.87 -6.68 -29.75
CA GLY A 371 -2.98 -6.85 -28.79
C GLY A 371 -2.63 -6.49 -27.36
N VAL A 372 -1.55 -5.76 -27.14
CA VAL A 372 -1.06 -5.30 -25.84
C VAL A 372 -1.21 -3.78 -25.74
N SER A 373 -1.21 -3.21 -24.53
CA SER A 373 -1.18 -1.77 -24.30
C SER A 373 -0.01 -1.38 -23.39
N ILE A 374 0.38 -0.11 -23.44
CA ILE A 374 1.25 0.46 -22.42
C ILE A 374 0.41 0.87 -21.22
N GLN A 375 0.87 0.58 -20.02
CA GLN A 375 0.56 1.29 -18.79
C GLN A 375 1.62 2.38 -18.62
N SER A 376 1.21 3.65 -18.61
CA SER A 376 2.15 4.75 -18.45
C SER A 376 2.60 4.90 -17.00
N TYR A 377 3.77 5.47 -16.81
CA TYR A 377 4.31 5.82 -15.49
C TYR A 377 4.60 7.32 -15.39
N HIS A 378 4.12 7.94 -14.33
CA HIS A 378 4.38 9.33 -14.01
C HIS A 378 4.97 9.45 -12.60
N GLU A 379 6.30 9.57 -12.49
CA GLU A 379 6.91 9.89 -11.20
C GLU A 379 6.89 11.39 -10.95
N THR A 380 6.22 11.80 -9.89
CA THR A 380 6.06 13.22 -9.55
C THR A 380 7.11 13.70 -8.56
N MET A 381 7.83 12.80 -7.88
CA MET A 381 8.71 13.10 -6.74
C MET A 381 8.04 14.00 -5.70
N ALA A 382 6.75 13.77 -5.49
CA ALA A 382 5.91 14.57 -4.60
C ALA A 382 5.85 16.10 -4.94
N HIS A 383 6.28 16.51 -6.15
CA HIS A 383 6.17 17.88 -6.64
C HIS A 383 4.82 18.11 -7.34
N THR A 384 3.80 18.38 -6.54
CA THR A 384 2.42 18.51 -7.03
C THR A 384 2.25 19.63 -8.03
N LYS A 385 2.94 20.75 -7.85
CA LYS A 385 2.84 21.92 -8.73
C LYS A 385 3.31 21.62 -10.14
N ASN A 386 4.46 20.93 -10.30
CA ASN A 386 4.96 20.51 -11.62
C ASN A 386 3.98 19.57 -12.31
N TYR A 387 3.43 18.61 -11.55
CA TYR A 387 2.49 17.63 -12.10
C TYR A 387 1.17 18.26 -12.52
N LEU A 388 0.56 19.07 -11.65
CA LEU A 388 -0.71 19.73 -11.92
C LEU A 388 -0.64 20.71 -13.10
N ALA A 389 0.51 21.36 -13.33
CA ALA A 389 0.71 22.23 -14.49
C ALA A 389 0.68 21.47 -15.83
N GLN A 390 0.91 20.15 -15.81
CA GLN A 390 1.01 19.32 -17.02
C GLN A 390 -0.11 18.27 -17.13
N ILE A 391 -0.89 18.03 -16.09
CA ILE A 391 -1.81 16.89 -15.97
C ILE A 391 -2.81 16.81 -17.14
N ASP A 392 -3.39 17.94 -17.55
CA ASP A 392 -4.37 17.96 -18.65
C ASP A 392 -3.72 17.53 -19.97
N SER A 393 -2.54 18.07 -20.30
CA SER A 393 -1.81 17.71 -21.51
C SER A 393 -1.30 16.28 -21.49
N ALA A 394 -0.81 15.82 -20.34
CA ALA A 394 -0.35 14.46 -20.16
C ALA A 394 -1.49 13.44 -20.33
N PHE A 395 -2.61 13.64 -19.65
CA PHE A 395 -3.75 12.73 -19.72
C PHE A 395 -4.45 12.77 -21.08
N SER A 396 -4.53 13.95 -21.73
CA SER A 396 -4.99 14.05 -23.11
C SER A 396 -4.12 13.20 -24.05
N MET A 397 -2.80 13.31 -23.94
CA MET A 397 -1.86 12.52 -24.74
C MET A 397 -2.07 11.01 -24.52
N LEU A 398 -2.19 10.56 -23.27
CA LEU A 398 -2.44 9.14 -22.98
C LEU A 398 -3.76 8.67 -23.60
N ASN A 399 -4.82 9.45 -23.45
CA ASN A 399 -6.13 9.12 -24.05
C ASN A 399 -6.07 9.08 -25.58
N ASP A 400 -5.40 10.04 -26.23
CA ASP A 400 -5.23 10.09 -27.69
C ASP A 400 -4.41 8.88 -28.20
N LEU A 401 -3.41 8.47 -27.46
CA LEU A 401 -2.64 7.23 -27.73
C LEU A 401 -3.45 5.97 -27.42
N GLY A 402 -4.61 6.09 -26.76
CA GLY A 402 -5.44 4.96 -26.35
C GLY A 402 -4.86 4.15 -25.19
N ILE A 403 -3.95 4.73 -24.42
CA ILE A 403 -3.47 4.20 -23.14
C ILE A 403 -4.58 4.38 -22.12
N ARG A 404 -4.84 3.35 -21.30
CA ARG A 404 -6.01 3.36 -20.40
C ARG A 404 -5.64 3.38 -18.92
N ASN A 405 -4.45 2.98 -18.56
CA ASN A 405 -4.01 2.94 -17.18
C ASN A 405 -2.72 3.74 -17.01
N VAL A 406 -2.61 4.42 -15.85
CA VAL A 406 -1.41 5.18 -15.47
C VAL A 406 -1.04 4.86 -14.02
N LYS A 407 0.22 4.48 -13.80
CA LYS A 407 0.85 4.41 -12.49
C LYS A 407 1.44 5.77 -12.18
N ILE A 408 1.16 6.30 -10.99
CA ILE A 408 1.61 7.64 -10.59
C ILE A 408 2.36 7.54 -9.26
N GLY A 409 3.67 7.75 -9.31
CA GLY A 409 4.56 7.74 -8.16
C GLY A 409 4.64 9.11 -7.48
N HIS A 410 4.85 9.07 -6.16
CA HIS A 410 4.96 10.27 -5.32
C HIS A 410 6.11 10.11 -4.31
N VAL A 411 7.27 9.67 -4.79
CA VAL A 411 8.45 9.50 -3.95
C VAL A 411 8.79 10.81 -3.24
N GLY A 412 8.86 10.77 -1.92
CA GLY A 412 9.12 11.92 -1.07
C GLY A 412 8.35 11.85 0.25
N SER A 413 8.94 12.31 1.34
CA SER A 413 8.30 12.26 2.67
C SER A 413 7.09 13.20 2.79
N LYS A 414 7.08 14.28 2.00
CA LYS A 414 6.03 15.30 1.99
C LYS A 414 5.78 15.82 0.58
N LEU A 415 4.51 16.11 0.28
CA LEU A 415 4.10 16.82 -0.93
C LEU A 415 4.64 18.25 -0.91
N ASP A 416 5.23 18.70 -2.02
CA ASP A 416 5.88 20.02 -2.17
C ASP A 416 6.83 20.35 -1.01
N ARG A 417 7.41 19.33 -0.34
CA ARG A 417 8.34 19.42 0.79
C ARG A 417 7.76 19.96 2.11
N SER A 418 6.48 20.29 2.17
CA SER A 418 5.86 20.88 3.36
C SER A 418 4.65 20.09 3.85
N GLU A 419 3.79 19.60 2.96
CA GLU A 419 2.50 19.03 3.31
C GLU A 419 2.55 17.51 3.43
N PHE A 420 1.91 16.96 4.44
CA PHE A 420 1.78 15.51 4.56
C PHE A 420 0.93 14.93 3.44
N HIS A 421 1.32 13.78 2.87
CA HIS A 421 0.53 13.04 1.87
C HIS A 421 -0.90 12.75 2.36
N TYR A 422 -1.06 12.58 3.66
CA TYR A 422 -2.29 12.24 4.35
C TYR A 422 -2.91 13.42 5.12
N GLY A 423 -2.40 14.64 4.97
CA GLY A 423 -3.07 15.88 5.37
C GLY A 423 -4.19 16.26 4.42
N GLN A 424 -5.00 17.25 4.78
CA GLN A 424 -6.10 17.72 3.93
C GLN A 424 -5.61 18.11 2.53
N PHE A 425 -4.48 18.78 2.40
CA PHE A 425 -3.88 19.15 1.11
C PHE A 425 -3.66 17.89 0.24
N GLY A 426 -3.08 16.84 0.81
CA GLY A 426 -2.84 15.60 0.09
C GLY A 426 -4.14 14.91 -0.34
N VAL A 427 -5.13 14.84 0.54
CA VAL A 427 -6.46 14.30 0.23
C VAL A 427 -7.09 15.01 -0.96
N GLU A 428 -7.06 16.35 -0.97
CA GLU A 428 -7.60 17.18 -2.06
C GLU A 428 -6.81 16.98 -3.36
N TYR A 429 -5.48 16.90 -3.26
CA TYR A 429 -4.60 16.65 -4.40
C TYR A 429 -4.88 15.30 -5.07
N TYR A 430 -4.85 14.19 -4.32
CA TYR A 430 -5.11 12.86 -4.87
C TYR A 430 -6.51 12.78 -5.48
N ARG A 431 -7.50 13.38 -4.83
CA ARG A 431 -8.87 13.46 -5.36
C ARG A 431 -8.95 14.27 -6.65
N HIS A 432 -8.21 15.37 -6.73
CA HIS A 432 -8.13 16.18 -7.95
C HIS A 432 -7.52 15.38 -9.12
N VAL A 433 -6.40 14.70 -8.89
CA VAL A 433 -5.75 13.85 -9.89
C VAL A 433 -6.69 12.73 -10.37
N LEU A 434 -7.40 12.09 -9.44
CA LEU A 434 -8.35 11.02 -9.77
C LEU A 434 -9.54 11.54 -10.61
N ASN A 435 -10.08 12.70 -10.28
CA ASN A 435 -11.13 13.36 -11.07
C ASN A 435 -10.63 13.75 -12.47
N LYS A 436 -9.40 14.23 -12.58
CA LYS A 436 -8.78 14.51 -13.89
C LYS A 436 -8.62 13.22 -14.69
N ALA A 437 -8.13 12.15 -14.10
CA ALA A 437 -8.02 10.85 -14.75
C ALA A 437 -9.38 10.34 -15.25
N LEU A 438 -10.45 10.53 -14.47
CA LEU A 438 -11.81 10.19 -14.87
C LEU A 438 -12.25 10.97 -16.14
N GLN A 439 -11.97 12.26 -16.24
CA GLN A 439 -12.30 13.10 -17.41
C GLN A 439 -11.66 12.57 -18.69
N TYR A 440 -10.45 12.00 -18.58
CA TYR A 440 -9.70 11.42 -19.70
C TYR A 440 -9.86 9.90 -19.84
N LYS A 441 -10.78 9.30 -19.06
CA LYS A 441 -11.03 7.84 -19.05
C LYS A 441 -9.77 7.02 -18.78
N LEU A 442 -9.03 7.39 -17.73
CA LEU A 442 -7.85 6.71 -17.27
C LEU A 442 -8.11 6.00 -15.94
N GLY A 443 -7.71 4.73 -15.85
CA GLY A 443 -7.56 3.99 -14.61
C GLY A 443 -6.25 4.39 -13.92
N VAL A 444 -6.27 4.44 -12.59
CA VAL A 444 -5.15 4.95 -11.79
C VAL A 444 -4.62 3.88 -10.85
N ASN A 445 -3.29 3.78 -10.81
CA ASN A 445 -2.52 3.10 -9.79
C ASN A 445 -1.65 4.14 -9.08
N PHE A 446 -1.93 4.43 -7.80
CA PHE A 446 -1.10 5.36 -7.02
C PHE A 446 -0.02 4.62 -6.24
N HIS A 447 1.23 5.09 -6.36
CA HIS A 447 2.35 4.71 -5.52
C HIS A 447 2.73 5.83 -4.54
N GLU A 448 3.28 5.47 -3.37
CA GLU A 448 3.48 6.33 -2.20
C GLU A 448 2.23 7.16 -1.82
N PRO A 449 1.03 6.60 -1.94
CA PRO A 449 -0.20 7.35 -1.86
C PRO A 449 -0.66 7.55 -0.42
N ILE A 450 -1.69 8.39 -0.27
CA ILE A 450 -2.55 8.31 0.91
C ILE A 450 -3.25 6.95 1.00
N LYS A 451 -3.53 6.47 2.22
CA LYS A 451 -4.34 5.27 2.46
C LYS A 451 -5.70 5.31 1.76
N ASP A 452 -6.22 4.15 1.39
CA ASP A 452 -7.55 4.05 0.79
C ASP A 452 -8.65 4.01 1.87
N THR A 453 -9.77 4.64 1.56
CA THR A 453 -10.94 4.76 2.43
C THR A 453 -12.24 4.30 1.73
N GLY A 454 -12.11 3.36 0.79
CA GLY A 454 -13.22 2.79 0.00
C GLY A 454 -13.66 3.65 -1.18
N GLU A 455 -12.85 4.62 -1.58
CA GLU A 455 -13.24 5.62 -2.59
C GLU A 455 -13.51 5.02 -3.98
N ARG A 456 -13.05 3.80 -4.27
CA ARG A 456 -13.31 3.07 -5.52
C ARG A 456 -14.81 2.76 -5.76
N ARG A 457 -15.66 2.85 -4.73
CA ARG A 457 -17.11 2.81 -4.93
C ARG A 457 -17.59 4.04 -5.72
N THR A 458 -17.13 5.22 -5.33
CA THR A 458 -17.48 6.49 -5.98
C THR A 458 -16.72 6.71 -7.28
N PHE A 459 -15.45 6.30 -7.30
CA PHE A 459 -14.52 6.43 -8.42
C PHE A 459 -13.93 5.07 -8.82
N PRO A 460 -14.67 4.23 -9.56
CA PRO A 460 -14.17 2.93 -10.00
C PRO A 460 -12.92 2.98 -10.88
N ASN A 461 -12.51 4.13 -11.37
CA ASN A 461 -11.22 4.32 -12.05
C ASN A 461 -10.01 4.39 -11.08
N MET A 462 -10.24 4.45 -9.76
CA MET A 462 -9.23 4.18 -8.76
C MET A 462 -9.03 2.67 -8.66
N LEU A 463 -8.13 2.12 -9.46
CA LEU A 463 -7.96 0.68 -9.56
C LEU A 463 -7.19 0.11 -8.38
N THR A 464 -6.00 0.63 -8.12
CA THR A 464 -5.16 0.11 -7.04
C THR A 464 -4.23 1.19 -6.51
N ARG A 465 -3.64 0.93 -5.36
CA ARG A 465 -2.56 1.73 -4.78
C ARG A 465 -1.62 0.84 -3.97
N GLU A 466 -0.37 1.27 -3.89
CA GLU A 466 0.57 0.62 -3.00
C GLU A 466 0.23 0.92 -1.53
N GLY A 467 0.66 2.04 -0.98
CA GLY A 467 0.35 2.53 0.36
C GLY A 467 0.67 1.56 1.49
N ALA A 468 1.69 0.75 1.31
CA ALA A 468 2.34 -0.12 2.28
C ALA A 468 3.64 -0.65 1.67
N ARG A 469 4.48 -1.25 2.50
CA ARG A 469 5.75 -1.84 2.07
C ARG A 469 5.53 -2.98 1.07
N GLY A 470 5.91 -2.76 -0.19
CA GLY A 470 5.76 -3.68 -1.33
C GLY A 470 6.97 -4.58 -1.57
N MET A 471 7.00 -5.24 -2.74
CA MET A 471 8.09 -6.15 -3.12
C MET A 471 9.43 -5.46 -3.31
N GLU A 472 9.47 -4.18 -3.67
CA GLU A 472 10.71 -3.42 -3.89
C GLU A 472 11.63 -3.40 -2.67
N TYR A 473 11.07 -3.43 -1.48
CA TYR A 473 11.84 -3.49 -0.24
C TYR A 473 12.65 -4.77 -0.06
N ASN A 474 12.40 -5.80 -0.86
CA ASN A 474 13.30 -6.94 -0.94
C ASN A 474 14.63 -6.61 -1.64
N ALA A 475 14.68 -5.52 -2.39
CA ALA A 475 15.90 -5.01 -3.02
C ALA A 475 16.60 -3.92 -2.20
N TRP A 476 15.83 -3.05 -1.52
CA TRP A 476 16.37 -1.84 -0.89
C TRP A 476 16.55 -1.93 0.63
N SER A 477 16.24 -3.06 1.21
CA SER A 477 16.30 -3.26 2.66
C SER A 477 16.57 -4.72 2.98
N ASN A 478 16.46 -5.07 4.26
CA ASN A 478 16.54 -6.46 4.73
C ASN A 478 15.43 -7.38 4.20
N GLY A 479 14.64 -6.89 3.26
CA GLY A 479 13.52 -7.59 2.69
C GLY A 479 12.25 -7.54 3.56
N ASN A 480 11.23 -8.18 3.05
CA ASN A 480 9.98 -8.37 3.75
C ASN A 480 10.02 -9.72 4.46
N PRO A 481 9.84 -9.78 5.80
CA PRO A 481 9.82 -11.06 6.49
C PRO A 481 8.61 -11.90 6.05
N PRO A 482 8.67 -13.24 6.17
CA PRO A 482 7.60 -14.14 5.72
C PRO A 482 6.21 -13.85 6.27
N ASN A 483 6.12 -13.24 7.46
CA ASN A 483 4.85 -12.86 8.08
C ASN A 483 4.26 -11.54 7.55
N HIS A 484 5.04 -10.71 6.85
CA HIS A 484 4.56 -9.43 6.34
C HIS A 484 3.31 -9.58 5.44
N THR A 485 3.34 -10.53 4.51
CA THR A 485 2.21 -10.83 3.62
C THR A 485 0.99 -11.45 4.33
N LEU A 486 1.13 -11.79 5.62
CA LEU A 486 0.08 -12.30 6.48
C LEU A 486 -0.49 -11.24 7.45
N ILE A 487 0.06 -10.02 7.38
CA ILE A 487 -0.46 -8.87 8.13
C ILE A 487 -1.26 -7.97 7.19
N LEU A 488 -0.77 -7.72 5.98
CA LEU A 488 -1.39 -6.82 5.01
C LEU A 488 -2.88 -7.10 4.73
N PRO A 489 -3.35 -8.35 4.54
CA PRO A 489 -4.77 -8.64 4.29
C PRO A 489 -5.70 -8.26 5.45
N PHE A 490 -5.18 -8.24 6.67
CA PHE A 490 -5.95 -7.95 7.89
C PHE A 490 -5.76 -6.51 8.40
N THR A 491 -5.00 -5.71 7.69
CA THR A 491 -4.67 -4.32 8.05
C THR A 491 -4.85 -3.43 6.83
N ARG A 492 -3.78 -3.09 6.10
CA ARG A 492 -3.75 -2.20 4.93
C ARG A 492 -4.86 -2.51 3.91
N MET A 493 -5.09 -3.78 3.61
CA MET A 493 -6.05 -4.19 2.56
C MET A 493 -7.52 -4.09 2.98
N LEU A 494 -7.81 -3.79 4.24
CA LEU A 494 -9.19 -3.52 4.69
C LEU A 494 -9.76 -2.23 4.06
N GLY A 495 -8.92 -1.33 3.58
CA GLY A 495 -9.33 -0.16 2.80
C GLY A 495 -9.56 -0.47 1.31
N SER A 496 -8.67 -1.26 0.71
CA SER A 496 -8.70 -1.56 -0.74
C SER A 496 -7.74 -2.67 -1.15
N PRO A 497 -7.84 -3.16 -2.40
CA PRO A 497 -6.77 -3.92 -3.06
C PRO A 497 -5.43 -3.18 -3.01
N MET A 498 -4.33 -3.93 -3.16
CA MET A 498 -2.98 -3.40 -3.07
C MET A 498 -2.12 -3.82 -4.27
N ASP A 499 -1.38 -2.87 -4.85
CA ASP A 499 -0.33 -3.15 -5.83
C ASP A 499 0.94 -3.61 -5.09
N PHE A 500 0.93 -4.88 -4.66
CA PHE A 500 2.04 -5.49 -3.91
C PHE A 500 3.18 -5.99 -4.81
N THR A 501 2.90 -6.17 -6.11
CA THR A 501 3.84 -6.63 -7.13
C THR A 501 4.49 -8.00 -6.86
N PRO A 502 3.71 -9.09 -6.63
CA PRO A 502 4.26 -10.43 -6.43
C PRO A 502 4.75 -11.05 -7.74
N GLY A 503 5.35 -12.25 -7.64
CA GLY A 503 5.69 -13.06 -8.80
C GLY A 503 7.18 -13.08 -9.15
N ILE A 504 8.04 -12.75 -8.21
CA ILE A 504 9.48 -12.91 -8.37
C ILE A 504 9.81 -14.41 -8.26
N PHE A 505 10.32 -15.01 -9.35
CA PHE A 505 10.72 -16.41 -9.44
C PHE A 505 12.20 -16.59 -9.15
N ASP A 506 13.05 -15.64 -9.55
CA ASP A 506 14.45 -15.62 -9.13
C ASP A 506 14.57 -15.16 -7.67
N ILE A 507 14.05 -15.97 -6.77
CA ILE A 507 13.98 -15.71 -5.33
C ILE A 507 15.38 -15.58 -4.71
N LEU A 508 16.35 -16.31 -5.25
CA LEU A 508 17.73 -16.35 -4.78
C LEU A 508 18.66 -15.39 -5.53
N TYR A 509 18.15 -14.75 -6.56
CA TYR A 509 18.91 -13.92 -7.50
C TYR A 509 20.07 -14.68 -8.18
N GLU A 510 19.92 -15.99 -8.40
CA GLU A 510 20.94 -16.82 -9.03
C GLU A 510 21.19 -16.48 -10.51
N ASN A 511 20.16 -16.00 -11.19
CA ASN A 511 20.22 -15.57 -12.57
C ASN A 511 20.67 -14.11 -12.74
N LEU A 512 20.93 -13.41 -11.62
CA LEU A 512 21.68 -12.17 -11.71
C LEU A 512 23.11 -12.54 -12.06
N ASP A 513 23.47 -12.34 -13.32
CA ASP A 513 24.83 -12.47 -13.78
C ASP A 513 25.75 -11.70 -12.84
N ILE A 514 26.71 -12.41 -12.22
CA ILE A 514 27.70 -11.82 -11.31
C ILE A 514 28.53 -10.73 -12.04
N SER A 515 28.58 -10.77 -13.38
CA SER A 515 29.08 -9.68 -14.20
C SER A 515 28.17 -8.44 -14.18
N ASN A 516 26.91 -8.57 -13.77
CA ASN A 516 25.97 -7.48 -13.57
C ASN A 516 26.03 -7.00 -12.12
N GLY A 517 26.40 -5.79 -11.94
CA GLY A 517 26.51 -5.07 -10.68
C GLY A 517 26.39 -3.59 -10.91
N ILE A 518 26.50 -2.83 -9.85
CA ILE A 518 26.61 -1.39 -9.94
C ILE A 518 28.09 -1.02 -10.08
N GLU A 519 28.39 -0.28 -11.14
CA GLU A 519 29.68 0.39 -11.23
C GLU A 519 29.58 1.70 -10.46
N PHE A 520 30.34 1.79 -9.39
CA PHE A 520 30.54 3.05 -8.68
C PHE A 520 31.83 3.69 -9.21
N PRO A 521 31.72 4.76 -9.98
CA PRO A 521 32.88 5.55 -10.28
C PRO A 521 33.34 6.25 -9.00
N LEU A 522 34.55 5.94 -8.55
CA LEU A 522 35.10 6.41 -7.29
C LEU A 522 36.25 7.38 -7.54
N ASN A 523 36.11 8.67 -7.17
CA ASN A 523 37.19 9.68 -7.19
C ASN A 523 37.70 9.93 -5.78
N ILE A 524 38.94 9.63 -5.51
CA ILE A 524 39.62 10.04 -4.28
C ILE A 524 40.52 11.22 -4.52
N THR A 525 40.32 12.28 -3.77
CA THR A 525 41.32 13.34 -3.62
C THR A 525 41.69 13.38 -2.14
N VAL A 526 42.93 13.03 -1.83
CA VAL A 526 43.48 13.24 -0.48
C VAL A 526 44.11 14.62 -0.47
N ILE A 527 43.66 15.44 0.46
CA ILE A 527 44.22 16.77 0.71
C ILE A 527 45.04 16.67 2.01
N ASP A 528 46.35 16.87 1.91
CA ASP A 528 47.24 16.90 3.04
C ASP A 528 46.96 18.11 3.94
N SER A 529 46.81 17.84 5.24
CA SER A 529 46.76 18.88 6.26
C SER A 529 48.03 18.97 7.13
N GLY A 530 49.16 18.46 6.61
CA GLY A 530 50.46 18.47 7.26
C GLY A 530 50.68 17.33 8.25
N ASN A 531 51.55 16.43 7.92
CA ASN A 531 52.15 15.33 8.69
C ASN A 531 51.28 14.21 9.23
N ASP A 532 49.98 14.30 9.18
CA ASP A 532 49.05 13.19 9.50
C ASP A 532 47.97 13.12 8.43
N PHE A 533 47.81 11.97 7.80
CA PHE A 533 46.77 11.68 6.79
C PHE A 533 45.39 11.87 7.35
N GLN A 534 44.84 13.07 7.28
CA GLN A 534 43.66 13.39 8.07
C GLN A 534 42.46 13.96 7.31
N ASN A 535 42.62 14.21 6.00
CA ASN A 535 41.52 14.79 5.21
C ASN A 535 41.34 14.03 3.90
N LEU A 536 40.30 13.20 3.84
CA LEU A 536 39.87 12.54 2.63
C LEU A 536 38.59 13.22 2.12
N ARG A 537 38.61 13.71 0.89
CA ARG A 537 37.44 14.22 0.20
C ARG A 537 36.99 13.25 -0.88
N TYR A 538 35.72 12.92 -0.88
CA TYR A 538 35.11 12.06 -1.89
C TYR A 538 33.95 12.76 -2.57
N LYS A 539 33.85 12.68 -3.88
CA LYS A 539 32.74 13.20 -4.64
C LYS A 539 32.24 12.16 -5.64
N GLY A 540 31.00 11.76 -5.48
CA GLY A 540 30.31 10.91 -6.46
C GLY A 540 29.68 11.75 -7.57
N SER A 541 29.64 11.21 -8.77
CA SER A 541 28.96 11.85 -9.90
C SER A 541 27.42 11.82 -9.75
N GLU A 542 26.89 11.00 -8.86
CA GLU A 542 25.48 10.86 -8.55
C GLU A 542 25.32 10.76 -7.04
N SER A 543 24.66 11.69 -6.46
CA SER A 543 23.99 11.89 -5.15
C SER A 543 24.10 10.84 -4.03
N VAL A 544 25.14 10.08 -3.91
CA VAL A 544 25.42 9.25 -2.73
C VAL A 544 26.47 9.94 -1.87
N TRP A 545 26.09 10.18 -0.60
CA TRP A 545 26.94 10.84 0.37
C TRP A 545 27.53 9.83 1.33
N PHE A 546 28.80 10.01 1.69
CA PHE A 546 29.50 9.19 2.64
C PHE A 546 29.74 9.99 3.92
N ASP A 547 29.21 9.49 5.03
CA ASP A 547 29.58 9.95 6.36
C ASP A 547 30.64 9.00 6.94
N LYS A 548 31.63 9.51 7.66
CA LYS A 548 32.78 8.69 7.91
C LYS A 548 33.43 8.85 9.27
N LYS A 549 33.95 7.75 9.74
CA LYS A 549 35.14 7.57 10.57
C LYS A 549 35.98 6.46 9.96
N MET A 550 37.27 6.59 9.94
CA MET A 550 38.18 5.61 9.38
C MET A 550 39.16 5.12 10.47
N GLU A 551 39.23 3.80 10.68
CA GLU A 551 40.26 3.23 11.52
C GLU A 551 41.64 3.34 10.87
N LYS A 552 42.69 3.54 11.68
CA LYS A 552 44.11 3.73 11.34
C LYS A 552 44.76 2.62 10.51
N LYS A 553 44.01 1.65 10.01
CA LYS A 553 44.52 0.41 9.35
C LYS A 553 44.60 0.47 7.83
N LEU A 554 44.21 1.55 7.19
CA LEU A 554 44.59 1.73 5.81
C LEU A 554 46.07 2.03 5.79
N ASN A 555 46.84 1.01 5.44
CA ASN A 555 48.30 1.07 5.39
C ASN A 555 48.65 1.93 4.17
N VAL A 556 48.94 3.19 4.39
CA VAL A 556 49.32 4.17 3.37
C VAL A 556 50.65 3.79 2.71
N ASP A 557 51.41 2.89 3.31
CA ASP A 557 52.72 2.45 2.80
C ASP A 557 52.63 1.63 1.51
N ASN A 558 51.46 1.15 1.09
CA ASN A 558 51.30 0.35 -0.14
C ASN A 558 50.82 1.12 -1.36
N ASN A 559 50.85 2.42 -1.32
CA ASN A 559 50.87 3.31 -2.50
C ASN A 559 49.81 3.20 -3.57
N ARG A 560 48.59 2.66 -3.37
CA ARG A 560 47.55 2.71 -4.42
C ARG A 560 46.14 2.52 -3.91
N MET A 561 45.32 3.51 -4.01
CA MET A 561 43.88 3.42 -3.81
C MET A 561 43.14 4.14 -4.93
N ILE A 562 42.05 3.61 -5.39
CA ILE A 562 41.36 4.17 -6.54
C ILE A 562 39.87 4.11 -6.29
N THR A 563 39.26 5.27 -6.27
CA THR A 563 37.81 5.38 -6.09
C THR A 563 37.28 6.70 -6.67
N HIS A 564 36.03 6.77 -7.11
CA HIS A 564 35.43 7.93 -7.75
C HIS A 564 34.52 8.77 -6.88
N TRP A 565 34.56 8.63 -5.58
CA TRP A 565 33.73 9.45 -4.71
C TRP A 565 34.58 10.54 -4.07
N THR A 566 34.09 11.76 -4.03
CA THR A 566 34.70 12.86 -3.30
C THR A 566 33.82 13.16 -2.10
N ILE A 567 34.28 12.93 -0.88
CA ILE A 567 33.64 13.38 0.34
C ILE A 567 34.21 14.73 0.69
N GLU A 568 33.35 15.72 0.87
CA GLU A 568 33.74 17.04 1.34
C GLU A 568 33.54 17.16 2.86
N GLU A 569 34.28 16.38 3.64
CA GLU A 569 34.37 16.54 5.09
C GLU A 569 35.80 16.40 5.59
N TYR A 570 36.12 17.20 6.62
CA TYR A 570 37.43 17.18 7.24
C TYR A 570 37.45 16.20 8.40
N PHE A 571 38.46 15.32 8.45
CA PHE A 571 38.65 14.35 9.50
C PHE A 571 39.58 14.87 10.57
N GLN A 572 39.16 14.77 11.84
CA GLN A 572 40.00 15.02 13.00
C GLN A 572 40.89 13.79 13.29
N PRO A 573 42.09 13.94 13.90
CA PRO A 573 42.89 12.79 14.34
C PRO A 573 42.14 11.91 15.33
N GLY A 574 42.13 10.61 15.09
CA GLY A 574 41.44 9.65 15.98
C GLY A 574 41.14 8.30 15.29
N GLU A 575 40.38 7.46 15.98
CA GLU A 575 39.85 6.22 15.39
C GLU A 575 38.77 6.56 14.35
N TRP A 576 38.81 5.85 13.22
CA TRP A 576 37.98 6.13 12.07
C TRP A 576 37.13 4.90 11.73
N GLU A 577 35.84 5.08 11.68
CA GLU A 577 34.90 4.10 11.14
C GLU A 577 34.34 4.62 9.82
N TRP A 578 34.17 3.77 8.88
CA TRP A 578 33.52 4.10 7.62
C TRP A 578 32.01 3.93 7.73
N GLY A 579 31.29 4.95 7.26
CA GLY A 579 29.86 4.83 7.07
C GLY A 579 29.48 5.34 5.70
N ILE A 580 28.71 4.56 4.98
CA ILE A 580 28.12 4.97 3.72
C ILE A 580 26.63 5.10 3.96
N THR A 581 26.12 6.31 3.74
CA THR A 581 24.68 6.50 3.64
C THR A 581 24.28 6.40 2.18
N ALA A 582 23.59 5.34 1.82
CA ALA A 582 22.90 5.21 0.52
C ALA A 582 21.59 6.01 0.52
N ASP A 583 21.41 6.91 1.46
CA ASP A 583 20.23 7.72 1.60
C ASP A 583 20.54 9.19 1.57
N HIS A 584 19.53 9.92 1.18
CA HIS A 584 19.44 11.36 1.22
C HIS A 584 20.22 11.97 2.40
N PRO A 585 20.90 13.11 2.23
CA PRO A 585 21.77 13.75 3.24
C PRO A 585 21.12 14.02 4.61
N LYS A 586 19.83 13.70 4.80
CA LYS A 586 19.09 13.92 6.03
C LYS A 586 18.81 12.67 6.87
N SER A 587 19.11 11.45 6.40
CA SER A 587 18.70 10.24 7.12
C SER A 587 19.64 9.80 8.24
N GLY A 588 20.88 10.26 8.26
CA GLY A 588 21.84 9.98 9.35
C GLY A 588 22.15 8.51 9.63
N LYS A 589 21.82 7.61 8.71
CA LYS A 589 22.10 6.17 8.86
C LYS A 589 23.37 5.79 8.09
N ASN A 590 24.33 5.27 8.81
CA ASN A 590 25.58 4.75 8.26
C ASN A 590 25.40 3.35 7.71
N ASN A 591 25.68 3.14 6.45
CA ASN A 591 25.74 1.80 5.84
C ASN A 591 27.20 1.32 5.71
N ILE A 592 27.56 0.33 6.50
CA ILE A 592 28.92 -0.27 6.53
C ILE A 592 29.21 -1.10 5.28
N TRP A 593 28.19 -1.50 4.56
CA TRP A 593 28.25 -2.48 3.49
C TRP A 593 29.17 -2.13 2.30
N LEU A 594 29.29 -0.87 1.91
CA LEU A 594 30.15 -0.50 0.78
C LEU A 594 31.64 -0.66 1.13
N LEU A 595 32.00 -0.54 2.41
CA LEU A 595 33.36 -0.84 2.85
C LEU A 595 33.65 -2.32 2.82
N GLU A 596 32.73 -3.12 3.34
CA GLU A 596 32.85 -4.58 3.28
C GLU A 596 32.91 -5.05 1.83
N ALA A 597 32.13 -4.42 0.93
CA ALA A 597 32.19 -4.67 -0.49
C ALA A 597 33.53 -4.17 -1.09
N ILE A 598 34.02 -3.02 -0.68
CA ILE A 598 35.32 -2.51 -1.10
C ILE A 598 36.44 -3.45 -0.63
N GLU A 599 36.45 -3.89 0.62
CA GLU A 599 37.42 -4.84 1.15
C GLU A 599 37.32 -6.21 0.46
N LYS A 600 36.10 -6.63 0.11
CA LYS A 600 35.87 -7.93 -0.53
C LYS A 600 36.25 -7.96 -2.02
N TYR A 601 35.97 -6.88 -2.75
CA TYR A 601 36.06 -6.88 -4.20
C TYR A 601 37.26 -6.09 -4.78
N LYS A 602 37.92 -5.23 -3.98
CA LYS A 602 39.09 -4.51 -4.43
C LYS A 602 40.18 -4.36 -3.39
N ASN A 603 41.39 -4.73 -3.75
CA ASN A 603 42.59 -4.20 -3.13
C ASN A 603 42.73 -2.74 -3.59
N LEU A 604 42.24 -1.82 -2.81
CA LEU A 604 42.31 -0.40 -3.13
C LEU A 604 43.77 0.09 -2.98
N SER A 605 44.27 0.67 -4.03
CA SER A 605 45.63 1.22 -4.01
C SER A 605 45.67 2.58 -4.71
N PHE A 606 46.24 3.61 -4.07
CA PHE A 606 46.39 4.95 -4.63
C PHE A 606 47.83 5.44 -4.55
N ASN A 607 48.19 6.33 -5.47
CA ASN A 607 49.50 6.96 -5.46
C ASN A 607 49.44 8.27 -4.66
N VAL A 608 50.30 8.39 -3.67
CA VAL A 608 50.47 9.61 -2.86
C VAL A 608 51.71 10.35 -3.37
N ASP A 609 51.57 11.62 -3.69
CA ASP A 609 52.70 12.47 -4.07
C ASP A 609 53.59 12.81 -2.88
N LYS A 610 54.72 13.41 -3.13
CA LYS A 610 55.69 13.80 -2.09
C LYS A 610 55.17 14.89 -1.13
N LYS A 611 53.98 15.41 -1.39
CA LYS A 611 53.29 16.40 -0.54
C LYS A 611 52.13 15.81 0.25
N GLY A 612 51.90 14.49 0.11
CA GLY A 612 50.83 13.79 0.78
C GLY A 612 49.47 13.85 0.05
N ASN A 613 49.40 14.39 -1.19
CA ASN A 613 48.17 14.42 -1.95
C ASN A 613 48.04 13.13 -2.81
N ALA A 614 46.88 12.53 -2.76
CA ALA A 614 46.55 11.41 -3.63
C ALA A 614 45.34 11.75 -4.52
N ASN A 615 45.52 11.45 -5.80
CA ASN A 615 44.45 11.53 -6.79
C ASN A 615 44.33 10.20 -7.52
N GLY A 616 43.16 9.67 -7.64
CA GLY A 616 42.89 8.44 -8.38
C GLY A 616 41.49 8.37 -8.91
N VAL A 617 41.33 7.71 -10.06
CA VAL A 617 40.05 7.45 -10.69
C VAL A 617 39.97 5.97 -10.99
N ASP A 618 38.99 5.25 -10.35
CA ASP A 618 38.71 3.86 -10.70
C ASP A 618 37.22 3.57 -10.56
N THR A 619 36.79 2.38 -10.91
CA THR A 619 35.44 1.92 -10.84
C THR A 619 35.35 0.76 -9.87
N LEU A 620 34.55 0.90 -8.81
CA LEU A 620 34.17 -0.19 -7.93
C LEU A 620 32.98 -0.90 -8.54
N PHE A 621 33.18 -2.14 -8.93
CA PHE A 621 32.06 -3.02 -9.32
C PHE A 621 31.53 -3.77 -8.09
N ILE A 622 30.29 -3.58 -7.75
CA ILE A 622 29.60 -4.32 -6.68
C ILE A 622 28.53 -5.18 -7.34
N PRO A 623 28.66 -6.52 -7.29
CA PRO A 623 27.60 -7.42 -7.78
C PRO A 623 26.27 -7.13 -7.07
N PHE A 624 25.14 -7.24 -7.77
CA PHE A 624 23.81 -7.03 -7.19
C PHE A 624 23.54 -7.91 -5.98
N LEU A 625 24.10 -9.12 -5.96
CA LEU A 625 24.00 -10.03 -4.84
C LEU A 625 24.52 -9.44 -3.52
N ASP A 626 25.52 -8.58 -3.57
CA ASP A 626 26.11 -8.02 -2.36
C ASP A 626 25.49 -6.69 -1.94
N LEU A 627 24.90 -5.95 -2.86
CA LEU A 627 24.20 -4.70 -2.54
C LEU A 627 23.02 -4.89 -1.58
N ASN A 628 22.45 -6.08 -1.56
CA ASN A 628 21.27 -6.37 -0.76
C ASN A 628 21.59 -7.16 0.54
N ASN A 629 22.86 -7.46 0.84
CA ASN A 629 23.25 -8.26 2.01
C ASN A 629 23.58 -7.44 3.27
N ASN A 630 23.07 -6.25 3.39
CA ASN A 630 23.60 -5.23 4.31
C ASN A 630 23.10 -5.25 5.74
N ASP A 631 22.18 -6.12 6.08
CA ASP A 631 21.80 -6.25 7.47
C ASP A 631 21.86 -7.71 7.90
N ASN A 632 22.73 -7.96 8.87
CA ASN A 632 22.94 -9.27 9.41
C ASN A 632 21.75 -9.84 10.19
N SER A 633 20.61 -9.16 10.18
CA SER A 633 19.41 -9.69 10.81
C SER A 633 18.13 -9.24 10.11
N ILE A 634 17.39 -10.17 9.55
CA ILE A 634 15.99 -9.97 9.22
C ILE A 634 15.18 -10.44 10.44
N ASN A 635 14.62 -9.49 11.21
CA ASN A 635 13.80 -9.79 12.37
C ASN A 635 14.46 -10.76 13.38
N GLY A 636 15.71 -10.54 13.74
CA GLY A 636 16.44 -11.36 14.70
C GLY A 636 17.01 -12.67 14.14
N TYR A 637 16.96 -12.88 12.84
CA TYR A 637 17.69 -13.94 12.16
C TYR A 637 18.94 -13.36 11.52
N PRO A 638 20.09 -14.03 11.63
CA PRO A 638 21.29 -13.59 10.93
C PRO A 638 20.98 -13.54 9.43
N ALA A 639 21.42 -12.50 8.75
CA ALA A 639 21.40 -12.46 7.30
C ALA A 639 22.18 -13.68 6.81
N THR A 640 21.46 -14.61 6.25
CA THR A 640 22.09 -15.61 5.42
C THR A 640 22.31 -14.94 4.08
N SER A 641 23.38 -15.28 3.39
CA SER A 641 23.63 -14.81 2.04
C SER A 641 22.48 -15.05 1.04
N LEU A 642 21.28 -15.46 1.46
CA LEU A 642 20.15 -15.94 0.66
C LEU A 642 18.92 -16.13 1.56
N PRO A 643 17.70 -16.04 1.07
CA PRO A 643 17.20 -15.45 -0.16
C PRO A 643 16.77 -14.00 0.04
N ARG A 644 16.69 -13.23 -1.04
CA ARG A 644 16.25 -11.82 -1.05
C ARG A 644 14.77 -11.70 -0.85
N VAL A 645 13.98 -12.54 -1.51
CA VAL A 645 12.56 -12.66 -1.36
C VAL A 645 12.28 -13.76 -0.33
N SER A 646 11.82 -13.37 0.86
CA SER A 646 11.65 -14.31 1.99
C SER A 646 10.40 -15.18 1.85
N THR A 647 10.27 -15.88 0.73
CA THR A 647 9.17 -16.80 0.42
C THR A 647 9.66 -18.01 -0.35
N THR A 648 8.83 -19.05 -0.45
CA THR A 648 8.96 -20.05 -1.52
C THR A 648 8.33 -19.55 -2.82
N LEU A 649 8.65 -20.20 -3.96
CA LEU A 649 8.02 -19.92 -5.25
C LEU A 649 6.51 -20.19 -5.20
N ALA A 650 6.08 -21.27 -4.57
CA ALA A 650 4.65 -21.58 -4.42
C ALA A 650 3.90 -20.49 -3.64
N LYS A 651 4.56 -19.85 -2.67
CA LYS A 651 3.98 -18.68 -1.98
C LYS A 651 3.86 -17.48 -2.92
N GLN A 652 4.84 -17.20 -3.79
CA GLN A 652 4.72 -16.13 -4.78
C GLN A 652 3.47 -16.30 -5.65
N LEU A 653 3.15 -17.54 -6.06
CA LEU A 653 1.91 -17.83 -6.80
C LEU A 653 0.67 -17.60 -5.94
N ALA A 654 0.66 -18.06 -4.69
CA ALA A 654 -0.48 -17.90 -3.78
C ALA A 654 -0.80 -16.43 -3.45
N LEU A 655 0.20 -15.54 -3.52
CA LEU A 655 0.00 -14.10 -3.28
C LEU A 655 -0.93 -13.45 -4.30
N TYR A 656 -1.04 -13.96 -5.53
CA TYR A 656 -2.00 -13.48 -6.53
C TYR A 656 -3.47 -13.63 -6.09
N VAL A 657 -3.73 -14.57 -5.18
CA VAL A 657 -5.06 -14.77 -4.61
C VAL A 657 -5.21 -14.06 -3.27
N THR A 658 -4.20 -14.13 -2.39
CA THR A 658 -4.28 -13.61 -1.02
C THR A 658 -4.09 -12.09 -0.95
N ILE A 659 -3.22 -11.52 -1.80
CA ILE A 659 -2.99 -10.08 -1.95
C ILE A 659 -3.34 -9.70 -3.39
N HIS A 660 -4.64 -9.60 -3.68
CA HIS A 660 -5.07 -9.31 -5.03
C HIS A 660 -5.00 -7.82 -5.38
N SER A 661 -4.80 -7.56 -6.65
CA SER A 661 -4.92 -6.24 -7.26
C SER A 661 -5.70 -6.33 -8.58
N PRO A 662 -6.56 -5.38 -8.92
CA PRO A 662 -7.20 -5.33 -10.24
C PRO A 662 -6.22 -4.92 -11.35
N LEU A 663 -5.09 -4.29 -11.00
CA LEU A 663 -3.90 -4.20 -11.84
C LEU A 663 -2.84 -5.09 -11.22
N GLN A 664 -2.64 -6.28 -11.77
CA GLN A 664 -1.81 -7.31 -11.15
C GLN A 664 -0.53 -7.51 -11.94
N MET A 665 0.60 -7.25 -11.31
CA MET A 665 1.92 -7.35 -11.95
C MET A 665 2.43 -8.79 -11.99
N ALA A 666 3.04 -9.17 -13.11
CA ALA A 666 4.04 -10.22 -13.20
C ALA A 666 5.40 -9.51 -13.10
N SER A 667 6.04 -9.60 -11.94
CA SER A 667 7.04 -8.61 -11.54
C SER A 667 8.47 -8.94 -11.94
N ASP A 668 8.73 -10.19 -12.35
CA ASP A 668 10.07 -10.67 -12.66
C ASP A 668 10.48 -10.45 -14.12
N PHE A 669 11.72 -10.80 -14.43
CA PHE A 669 12.24 -10.82 -15.79
C PHE A 669 11.58 -11.89 -16.64
N ILE A 670 11.56 -11.65 -17.94
CA ILE A 670 11.04 -12.59 -18.95
C ILE A 670 11.74 -13.93 -18.82
N GLU A 671 13.05 -13.94 -18.69
CA GLU A 671 13.91 -15.10 -18.62
C GLU A 671 13.52 -16.03 -17.46
N ASN A 672 13.26 -15.46 -16.29
CA ASN A 672 12.90 -16.22 -15.09
C ASN A 672 11.53 -16.91 -15.25
N TYR A 673 10.59 -16.32 -15.98
CA TYR A 673 9.34 -16.98 -16.33
C TYR A 673 9.51 -18.07 -17.40
N GLU A 674 10.42 -17.88 -18.36
CA GLU A 674 10.74 -18.89 -19.37
C GLU A 674 11.48 -20.10 -18.79
N ASP A 675 12.23 -19.92 -17.68
CA ASP A 675 12.88 -20.99 -16.93
C ASP A 675 11.88 -21.83 -16.09
N HIS A 676 10.73 -21.25 -15.73
CA HIS A 676 9.68 -21.90 -14.94
C HIS A 676 8.30 -21.83 -15.61
N PRO A 677 8.16 -22.30 -16.85
CA PRO A 677 6.96 -22.07 -17.67
C PRO A 677 5.69 -22.71 -17.05
N GLU A 678 5.81 -23.85 -16.36
CA GLU A 678 4.68 -24.52 -15.73
C GLU A 678 4.15 -23.75 -14.51
N ALA A 679 5.02 -23.12 -13.72
CA ALA A 679 4.61 -22.27 -12.60
C ALA A 679 4.00 -20.96 -13.12
N PHE A 680 4.54 -20.42 -14.21
CA PHE A 680 4.03 -19.19 -14.83
C PHE A 680 2.60 -19.36 -15.39
N GLU A 681 2.16 -20.59 -15.73
CA GLU A 681 0.77 -20.85 -16.14
C GLU A 681 -0.24 -20.35 -15.11
N PHE A 682 0.07 -20.46 -13.79
CA PHE A 682 -0.81 -19.93 -12.74
C PHE A 682 -0.96 -18.40 -12.83
N ILE A 683 0.14 -17.68 -13.05
CA ILE A 683 0.11 -16.22 -13.18
C ILE A 683 -0.73 -15.82 -14.41
N LYS A 684 -0.66 -16.59 -15.49
CA LYS A 684 -1.45 -16.35 -16.70
C LYS A 684 -2.94 -16.63 -16.49
N SER A 685 -3.27 -17.70 -15.75
CA SER A 685 -4.68 -18.14 -15.59
C SER A 685 -5.43 -17.36 -14.52
N VAL A 686 -4.77 -16.98 -13.41
CA VAL A 686 -5.44 -16.33 -12.26
C VAL A 686 -6.10 -15.02 -12.65
N PRO A 687 -7.42 -14.82 -12.36
CA PRO A 687 -8.11 -13.56 -12.67
C PRO A 687 -7.65 -12.39 -11.81
N VAL A 688 -8.01 -11.20 -12.25
CA VAL A 688 -7.77 -9.93 -11.53
C VAL A 688 -9.05 -9.28 -10.98
N SER A 689 -10.20 -9.91 -11.20
CA SER A 689 -11.50 -9.47 -10.69
C SER A 689 -12.39 -10.68 -10.39
N TRP A 690 -13.09 -10.62 -9.28
CA TRP A 690 -13.72 -11.76 -8.66
C TRP A 690 -15.24 -11.58 -8.53
N ASP A 691 -15.97 -12.67 -8.61
CA ASP A 691 -17.40 -12.75 -8.29
C ASP A 691 -17.60 -12.85 -6.78
N THR A 692 -16.85 -13.73 -6.13
CA THR A 692 -16.99 -14.08 -4.72
C THR A 692 -15.63 -14.32 -4.10
N THR A 693 -15.48 -13.87 -2.86
CA THR A 693 -14.32 -14.14 -2.01
C THR A 693 -14.77 -14.80 -0.72
N ILE A 694 -14.04 -15.82 -0.26
CA ILE A 694 -14.30 -16.55 0.99
C ILE A 694 -12.96 -16.76 1.71
N VAL A 695 -12.87 -16.33 2.96
CA VAL A 695 -11.75 -16.70 3.83
C VAL A 695 -12.06 -18.07 4.44
N LEU A 696 -11.25 -19.06 4.09
CA LEU A 696 -11.44 -20.45 4.54
C LEU A 696 -10.86 -20.68 5.93
N ASN A 697 -9.72 -20.06 6.20
CA ASN A 697 -9.10 -19.96 7.52
C ASN A 697 -8.07 -18.83 7.52
N GLY A 698 -7.78 -18.28 8.69
CA GLY A 698 -6.81 -17.21 8.81
C GLY A 698 -6.53 -16.83 10.27
N GLU A 699 -5.29 -16.51 10.53
CA GLU A 699 -4.80 -15.95 11.78
C GLU A 699 -3.74 -14.91 11.44
N ILE A 700 -3.91 -13.68 11.93
CA ILE A 700 -3.01 -12.57 11.61
C ILE A 700 -1.56 -12.95 11.91
N GLU A 701 -0.65 -12.64 10.96
CA GLU A 701 0.78 -12.91 11.06
C GLU A 701 1.16 -14.40 10.97
N GLN A 702 0.21 -15.33 10.96
CA GLN A 702 0.50 -16.76 11.00
C GLN A 702 0.19 -17.50 9.72
N PHE A 703 -1.06 -17.46 9.26
CA PHE A 703 -1.50 -18.13 8.03
C PHE A 703 -2.79 -17.51 7.49
N LEU A 704 -3.03 -17.75 6.21
CA LEU A 704 -4.24 -17.31 5.53
C LEU A 704 -4.55 -18.25 4.37
N THR A 705 -5.81 -18.63 4.21
CA THR A 705 -6.32 -19.32 3.02
C THR A 705 -7.57 -18.63 2.51
N ILE A 706 -7.53 -18.19 1.28
CA ILE A 706 -8.65 -17.51 0.60
C ILE A 706 -9.04 -18.31 -0.65
N ALA A 707 -10.35 -18.49 -0.85
CA ALA A 707 -10.93 -18.96 -2.10
C ALA A 707 -11.65 -17.78 -2.80
N ARG A 708 -11.45 -17.68 -4.11
CA ARG A 708 -12.08 -16.65 -4.95
C ARG A 708 -12.66 -17.27 -6.21
N LYS A 709 -13.91 -16.93 -6.53
CA LYS A 709 -14.56 -17.30 -7.79
C LYS A 709 -14.21 -16.29 -8.88
N ASP A 710 -13.84 -16.76 -10.05
CA ASP A 710 -13.66 -15.89 -11.20
C ASP A 710 -14.97 -15.16 -11.54
N ARG A 711 -14.87 -13.88 -11.89
CA ARG A 711 -16.01 -13.04 -12.25
C ARG A 711 -16.70 -13.50 -13.56
N ASN A 712 -15.95 -14.13 -14.45
CA ASN A 712 -16.37 -14.42 -15.82
C ASN A 712 -16.54 -15.90 -16.11
N SER A 713 -16.26 -16.77 -15.14
CA SER A 713 -16.39 -18.22 -15.27
C SER A 713 -16.85 -18.89 -13.98
N ASP A 714 -17.04 -20.21 -14.00
CA ASP A 714 -17.34 -21.02 -12.80
C ASP A 714 -16.07 -21.51 -12.08
N ASN A 715 -14.90 -21.05 -12.52
CA ASN A 715 -13.62 -21.45 -11.94
C ASN A 715 -13.37 -20.78 -10.60
N TRP A 716 -12.67 -21.47 -9.73
CA TRP A 716 -12.24 -20.97 -8.44
C TRP A 716 -10.72 -21.01 -8.32
N TYR A 717 -10.18 -20.08 -7.56
CA TYR A 717 -8.77 -19.98 -7.24
C TYR A 717 -8.58 -19.91 -5.73
N ILE A 718 -7.67 -20.73 -5.22
CA ILE A 718 -7.39 -20.77 -3.79
C ILE A 718 -5.91 -20.44 -3.56
N GLY A 719 -5.64 -19.49 -2.67
CA GLY A 719 -4.30 -19.16 -2.20
C GLY A 719 -4.18 -19.47 -0.71
N GLY A 720 -3.18 -20.25 -0.33
CA GLY A 720 -2.82 -20.51 1.06
C GLY A 720 -1.38 -20.12 1.32
N ILE A 721 -1.13 -19.37 2.39
CA ILE A 721 0.20 -18.87 2.76
C ILE A 721 0.47 -19.03 4.25
N THR A 722 1.74 -19.23 4.63
CA THR A 722 2.18 -19.32 6.01
C THR A 722 3.38 -18.42 6.29
N ASN A 723 3.67 -18.19 7.57
CA ASN A 723 4.85 -17.50 8.05
C ASN A 723 6.09 -18.44 8.06
N ARG A 724 7.02 -18.20 8.97
CA ARG A 724 8.25 -19.02 9.12
C ARG A 724 8.01 -20.44 9.56
N GLU A 725 6.81 -20.76 10.03
CA GLU A 725 6.45 -22.09 10.49
C GLU A 725 5.77 -22.87 9.37
N SER A 726 6.22 -24.09 9.12
CA SER A 726 5.50 -25.01 8.25
C SER A 726 4.16 -25.40 8.88
N ARG A 727 3.13 -25.60 8.05
CA ARG A 727 1.77 -25.88 8.51
C ARG A 727 1.05 -26.90 7.64
N ILE A 728 0.11 -27.59 8.26
CA ILE A 728 -0.89 -28.38 7.57
C ILE A 728 -2.24 -27.70 7.84
N LEU A 729 -2.86 -27.18 6.79
CA LEU A 729 -4.18 -26.55 6.86
C LEU A 729 -5.20 -27.45 6.19
N GLN A 730 -6.42 -27.47 6.74
CA GLN A 730 -7.55 -28.20 6.16
C GLN A 730 -8.74 -27.26 5.96
N PHE A 731 -9.48 -27.46 4.88
CA PHE A 731 -10.68 -26.72 4.58
C PHE A 731 -11.64 -27.54 3.69
N ASN A 732 -12.92 -27.28 3.83
CA ASN A 732 -13.97 -27.92 3.02
C ASN A 732 -14.18 -27.17 1.69
N LEU A 733 -14.51 -27.90 0.64
CA LEU A 733 -14.89 -27.33 -0.65
C LEU A 733 -16.41 -27.10 -0.77
N SER A 734 -17.13 -26.99 0.35
CA SER A 734 -18.60 -26.84 0.40
C SER A 734 -19.14 -25.58 -0.31
N PHE A 735 -18.28 -24.63 -0.62
CA PHE A 735 -18.60 -23.43 -1.38
C PHE A 735 -18.73 -23.67 -2.91
N LEU A 736 -18.24 -24.81 -3.41
CA LEU A 736 -18.38 -25.19 -4.82
C LEU A 736 -19.83 -25.54 -5.16
N ASP A 737 -20.21 -25.26 -6.40
CA ASP A 737 -21.45 -25.76 -6.99
C ASP A 737 -21.41 -27.29 -7.17
N GLU A 738 -22.56 -27.89 -7.46
CA GLU A 738 -22.62 -29.32 -7.81
C GLU A 738 -21.78 -29.62 -9.05
N GLY A 739 -21.24 -30.84 -9.10
CA GLY A 739 -20.40 -31.35 -10.18
C GLY A 739 -18.95 -31.59 -9.74
N SER A 740 -18.12 -31.91 -10.69
CA SER A 740 -16.71 -32.20 -10.51
C SER A 740 -15.84 -31.02 -10.97
N TYR A 741 -14.73 -30.84 -10.30
CA TYR A 741 -13.74 -29.84 -10.64
C TYR A 741 -12.37 -30.49 -10.83
N LYS A 742 -11.65 -30.05 -11.85
CA LYS A 742 -10.24 -30.37 -12.04
C LYS A 742 -9.42 -29.37 -11.19
N ALA A 743 -8.78 -29.87 -10.16
CA ALA A 743 -7.89 -29.09 -9.32
C ALA A 743 -6.46 -29.19 -9.84
N ARG A 744 -5.87 -28.10 -10.31
CA ARG A 744 -4.43 -27.99 -10.58
C ARG A 744 -3.77 -27.28 -9.41
N ILE A 745 -2.82 -27.96 -8.79
CA ILE A 745 -2.26 -27.58 -7.49
C ILE A 745 -0.78 -27.26 -7.66
N TYR A 746 -0.39 -26.06 -7.28
CA TYR A 746 0.97 -25.55 -7.23
C TYR A 746 1.39 -25.44 -5.77
N ALA A 747 2.17 -26.38 -5.29
CA ALA A 747 2.48 -26.57 -3.88
C ALA A 747 3.97 -26.53 -3.62
N ASP A 748 4.34 -26.16 -2.39
CA ASP A 748 5.69 -26.38 -1.91
C ASP A 748 6.12 -27.84 -2.09
N GLY A 749 7.37 -28.06 -2.48
CA GLY A 749 7.99 -29.38 -2.55
C GLY A 749 8.22 -29.96 -1.16
N ASP A 750 8.66 -31.21 -1.11
CA ASP A 750 8.83 -31.90 0.18
C ASP A 750 10.05 -31.40 0.98
N LEU A 751 11.00 -30.75 0.30
CA LEU A 751 12.20 -30.13 0.89
C LEU A 751 12.16 -28.60 0.84
N ALA A 752 11.03 -28.03 0.51
CA ALA A 752 10.88 -26.57 0.39
C ALA A 752 11.11 -25.87 1.74
N ASP A 753 11.86 -24.80 1.70
CA ASP A 753 12.10 -23.88 2.82
C ASP A 753 12.52 -22.52 2.23
N TRP A 754 11.95 -21.45 2.73
CA TRP A 754 12.16 -20.10 2.18
C TRP A 754 13.63 -19.63 2.21
N ARG A 755 14.48 -20.25 3.06
CA ARG A 755 15.89 -19.89 3.18
C ARG A 755 16.80 -20.77 2.36
N SER A 756 16.63 -22.09 2.53
CA SER A 756 17.58 -23.08 2.04
C SER A 756 17.17 -23.71 0.72
N ASN A 757 15.88 -23.73 0.40
CA ASN A 757 15.37 -24.39 -0.81
C ASN A 757 14.02 -23.80 -1.28
N PRO A 758 13.95 -22.49 -1.60
CA PRO A 758 12.69 -21.81 -1.92
C PRO A 758 12.10 -22.20 -3.28
N LEU A 759 12.90 -22.77 -4.17
CA LEU A 759 12.49 -23.17 -5.52
C LEU A 759 12.01 -24.62 -5.62
N ASP A 760 12.00 -25.37 -4.49
CA ASP A 760 11.42 -26.70 -4.47
C ASP A 760 9.89 -26.60 -4.47
N TYR A 761 9.27 -26.84 -5.62
CA TYR A 761 7.83 -26.87 -5.79
C TYR A 761 7.38 -28.09 -6.60
N LYS A 762 6.11 -28.40 -6.51
CA LYS A 762 5.49 -29.48 -7.28
C LYS A 762 4.14 -29.05 -7.84
N ILE A 763 3.85 -29.50 -9.04
CA ILE A 763 2.57 -29.30 -9.71
C ILE A 763 1.91 -30.64 -9.93
N PHE A 764 0.66 -30.78 -9.54
CA PHE A 764 -0.11 -32.00 -9.74
C PHE A 764 -1.58 -31.70 -9.88
N GLU A 765 -2.32 -32.65 -10.44
CA GLU A 765 -3.75 -32.51 -10.68
C GLU A 765 -4.55 -33.59 -9.99
N LYS A 766 -5.78 -33.30 -9.58
CA LYS A 766 -6.76 -34.24 -9.09
C LYS A 766 -8.18 -33.77 -9.41
N VAL A 767 -9.12 -34.69 -9.44
CA VAL A 767 -10.55 -34.33 -9.53
C VAL A 767 -11.11 -34.21 -8.11
N VAL A 768 -11.87 -33.16 -7.87
CA VAL A 768 -12.48 -32.87 -6.57
C VAL A 768 -13.95 -32.51 -6.72
N SER A 769 -14.69 -32.59 -5.62
CA SER A 769 -16.08 -32.16 -5.53
C SER A 769 -16.32 -31.37 -4.25
N LYS A 770 -17.49 -30.73 -4.13
CA LYS A 770 -17.86 -29.92 -2.96
C LYS A 770 -17.85 -30.67 -1.63
N SER A 771 -17.93 -32.00 -1.64
CA SER A 771 -17.94 -32.82 -0.42
C SER A 771 -16.54 -33.11 0.13
N GLU A 772 -15.48 -32.75 -0.59
CA GLU A 772 -14.12 -33.06 -0.18
C GLU A 772 -13.56 -32.12 0.88
N LEU A 773 -12.78 -32.72 1.78
CA LEU A 773 -11.86 -32.04 2.70
C LEU A 773 -10.49 -31.93 2.04
N MET A 774 -10.08 -30.71 1.73
CA MET A 774 -8.75 -30.42 1.17
C MET A 774 -7.72 -30.32 2.30
N THR A 775 -6.54 -30.84 2.02
CA THR A 775 -5.35 -30.68 2.89
C THR A 775 -4.27 -29.94 2.12
N MET A 776 -3.76 -28.88 2.72
CA MET A 776 -2.72 -28.02 2.19
C MET A 776 -1.49 -28.14 3.11
N LYS A 777 -0.35 -28.59 2.57
CA LYS A 777 0.92 -28.64 3.27
C LYS A 777 1.75 -27.44 2.83
N LEU A 778 2.08 -26.56 3.76
CA LEU A 778 2.85 -25.35 3.55
C LEU A 778 4.21 -25.51 4.21
N ALA A 779 5.29 -25.28 3.47
CA ALA A 779 6.64 -25.24 3.99
C ALA A 779 6.86 -24.00 4.87
N SER A 780 8.00 -23.90 5.54
CA SER A 780 8.44 -22.66 6.20
C SER A 780 8.52 -21.52 5.18
N GLY A 781 7.85 -20.38 5.45
CA GLY A 781 7.74 -19.25 4.52
C GLY A 781 7.01 -19.58 3.22
N GLY A 782 6.27 -20.69 3.20
CA GLY A 782 5.72 -21.29 2.02
C GLY A 782 4.29 -20.95 1.70
N GLY A 783 3.81 -21.55 0.61
CA GLY A 783 2.45 -21.37 0.12
C GLY A 783 1.96 -22.48 -0.79
N GLN A 784 0.70 -22.37 -1.16
CA GLN A 784 0.08 -23.23 -2.16
C GLN A 784 -0.98 -22.45 -2.92
N ALA A 785 -0.93 -22.54 -4.24
CA ALA A 785 -1.96 -22.01 -5.13
C ALA A 785 -2.73 -23.15 -5.79
N ILE A 786 -4.04 -22.99 -5.96
CA ILE A 786 -4.90 -23.99 -6.58
C ILE A 786 -5.82 -23.29 -7.57
N GLU A 787 -5.89 -23.84 -8.77
CA GLU A 787 -6.91 -23.55 -9.77
C GLU A 787 -7.93 -24.68 -9.80
N LEU A 788 -9.21 -24.36 -9.69
CA LEU A 788 -10.33 -25.31 -9.78
C LEU A 788 -11.14 -25.00 -11.03
N GLU A 789 -10.96 -25.79 -12.06
CA GLU A 789 -11.71 -25.69 -13.31
C GLU A 789 -12.94 -26.61 -13.24
N LYS A 790 -14.14 -26.03 -13.45
CA LYS A 790 -15.37 -26.84 -13.48
C LYS A 790 -15.39 -27.74 -14.70
N ILE A 791 -15.49 -29.07 -14.49
CA ILE A 791 -15.61 -30.02 -15.54
C ILE A 791 -17.03 -29.90 -16.10
N LYS A 792 -17.15 -29.66 -17.43
CA LYS A 792 -18.42 -29.64 -18.11
C LYS A 792 -18.81 -31.08 -18.39
N ASP A 793 -20.04 -31.47 -18.04
CA ASP A 793 -20.63 -32.76 -18.31
C ASP A 793 -20.79 -33.01 -19.83
#